data_cc96690bdfdd212982fa21594074f576
#
_entry.id   cc96690bdfdd212982fa21594074f576
#
_cell.length_a   1.000
_cell.length_b   1.000
_cell.length_c   1.000
_cell.angle_alpha   90.00
_cell.angle_beta   90.00
_cell.angle_gamma   90.00
#
_symmetry.space_group_name_H-M   'P 1'
#
loop_
_entity.id
_entity.type
_entity.pdbx_description
1 polymer ?
#
loop_
_entity_poly.entity_id
_entity_poly.type
_entity_poly.pdbx_seq_one_letter_code
_entity_poly.pdbx_strand_id
1 'polypeptide(L)'
;MKENLLSAIKAHDFTAIRNICFGLSEEERQELKSYSARKNFNFIFREVLEKEKRYHFSNKELAIISYTIMCVCNTLEEVRKIELFQNIEPYVKGNYYYFLSSLEDEVLLDFVQTPQGAYMIEGIQLMYKDNPLEMSFQILWSVYKAGYIPLNEGVFIQRMYDLNWFKAEEYLTKYLLKHPETVVLFPSVPAYIQDTIFTTEEWKKIYHTLNKKGYFTNKNTILHAFIEALLNPWKKTVLDMYCRWIETFEPSHQELLSNQHTLFALLSSDKTSVVNFVMKLIKEIASEKAFDFQSFADNFALCFATQKIAKSQLIGLGILENSYKKQAPTNPDYREQLAVLFTVPDAKLQEKVANLLTTYFSGEGLAEVVAPYQDYLKGKAQDLLATLSPSENSENSENSENSQTACVAHTSQTACAARTPRTWDDLLFLIGDCIRERSPLVLDLFFEGLNQLQAQIPADYPEQVKPYLKQLLSNERAVTSLFYQFLDLWCSQSPIPLVYNTNKEWNELQELYKEKKYSQAEKFNKLREIHVSANKAKKIFPFLFNKIACTLRKLKEKETLPFISTPTHDPFYIEPLTFLERIIQYEKVGKTPIQEDVIIGLNRLLPTEITEAQKQLALSLTGDYAPALQYYFEVSKTITITDATRVLWGQVLRLKDIDGVFPELEIPQKPNLQGLVRPFYLKYKVELTKINGVERNKIILEDNWDKKHSTYLYYNDLGANYYNVSPMGKVIDEDIEYELSLNPRYIDGWLCKYLLTYTQGMDSESLSEATRVMSLLLQHGLRIYHGGWLMVATCLLAERKPLRDLATEYILLALQRGETLTYLAEAIGTLLAHKYAPIARFVEFLDLPTRDPKVKAFQKAVVEAYLPLAEKQEKKPTNHKKLASFLIN
;
A
#
# COMPACT_ATOMS: atom_id res chain seq x y z
N MET A 1 25.10 -56.33 -10.80
CA MET A 1 24.98 -54.94 -10.36
C MET A 1 23.55 -54.39 -10.53
N LYS A 2 23.01 -54.28 -11.74
CA LYS A 2 21.68 -53.70 -12.00
C LYS A 2 20.52 -54.33 -11.23
N GLU A 3 20.51 -55.66 -11.11
CA GLU A 3 19.47 -56.39 -10.36
C GLU A 3 19.50 -56.12 -8.86
N ASN A 4 20.71 -56.00 -8.28
CA ASN A 4 20.88 -55.67 -6.86
C ASN A 4 20.47 -54.24 -6.56
N LEU A 5 20.81 -53.28 -7.46
CA LEU A 5 20.37 -51.91 -7.33
C LEU A 5 18.85 -51.82 -7.46
N LEU A 6 18.25 -52.50 -8.41
CA LEU A 6 16.79 -52.56 -8.61
C LEU A 6 16.08 -53.12 -7.37
N SER A 7 16.64 -54.19 -6.78
CA SER A 7 16.10 -54.78 -5.55
C SER A 7 16.16 -53.80 -4.37
N ALA A 8 17.28 -53.10 -4.19
CA ALA A 8 17.43 -52.08 -3.14
C ALA A 8 16.46 -50.90 -3.34
N ILE A 9 16.26 -50.46 -4.59
CA ILE A 9 15.30 -49.41 -4.92
C ILE A 9 13.85 -49.85 -4.59
N LYS A 10 13.47 -51.07 -4.99
CA LYS A 10 12.15 -51.62 -4.67
C LYS A 10 11.89 -51.78 -3.17
N ALA A 11 12.97 -52.11 -2.41
CA ALA A 11 12.89 -52.17 -0.97
C ALA A 11 12.94 -50.82 -0.24
N HIS A 12 13.14 -49.70 -0.95
CA HIS A 12 13.39 -48.37 -0.37
C HIS A 12 14.57 -48.37 0.63
N ASP A 13 15.61 -49.15 0.34
CA ASP A 13 16.79 -49.27 1.19
C ASP A 13 17.89 -48.28 0.76
N PHE A 14 17.85 -47.10 1.32
CA PHE A 14 18.84 -46.03 1.05
C PHE A 14 20.28 -46.44 1.33
N THR A 15 20.51 -47.22 2.38
CA THR A 15 21.83 -47.70 2.74
C THR A 15 22.39 -48.71 1.73
N ALA A 16 21.58 -49.68 1.30
CA ALA A 16 21.95 -50.62 0.25
C ALA A 16 22.23 -49.90 -1.08
N ILE A 17 21.37 -48.94 -1.49
CA ILE A 17 21.56 -48.13 -2.70
C ILE A 17 22.91 -47.41 -2.64
N ARG A 18 23.23 -46.73 -1.52
CA ARG A 18 24.47 -46.01 -1.32
C ARG A 18 25.67 -46.96 -1.48
N ASN A 19 25.65 -48.05 -0.76
CA ASN A 19 26.77 -49.04 -0.77
C ASN A 19 26.99 -49.63 -2.16
N ILE A 20 25.92 -49.94 -2.90
CA ILE A 20 26.03 -50.46 -4.27
C ILE A 20 26.61 -49.37 -5.18
N CYS A 21 26.06 -48.14 -5.14
CA CYS A 21 26.47 -47.05 -6.02
C CYS A 21 27.93 -46.61 -5.74
N PHE A 22 28.35 -46.61 -4.49
CA PHE A 22 29.74 -46.23 -4.13
C PHE A 22 30.76 -47.30 -4.47
N GLY A 23 30.34 -48.59 -4.55
CA GLY A 23 31.17 -49.69 -5.02
C GLY A 23 31.31 -49.83 -6.53
N LEU A 24 30.63 -48.98 -7.33
CA LEU A 24 30.69 -49.00 -8.79
C LEU A 24 32.04 -48.50 -9.31
N SER A 25 32.57 -49.17 -10.34
CA SER A 25 33.67 -48.62 -11.14
C SER A 25 33.22 -47.37 -11.92
N GLU A 26 34.17 -46.55 -12.36
CA GLU A 26 33.83 -45.39 -13.17
C GLU A 26 33.18 -45.78 -14.51
N GLU A 27 33.57 -46.91 -15.08
CA GLU A 27 32.95 -47.47 -16.28
C GLU A 27 31.47 -47.84 -16.03
N GLU A 28 31.18 -48.49 -14.92
CA GLU A 28 29.82 -48.85 -14.52
C GLU A 28 28.97 -47.58 -14.20
N ARG A 29 29.59 -46.60 -13.58
CA ARG A 29 28.93 -45.28 -13.36
C ARG A 29 28.61 -44.59 -14.68
N GLN A 30 29.59 -44.55 -15.61
CA GLN A 30 29.35 -43.94 -16.93
C GLN A 30 28.31 -44.70 -17.75
N GLU A 31 28.28 -46.05 -17.64
CA GLU A 31 27.23 -46.85 -18.25
C GLU A 31 25.83 -46.44 -17.71
N LEU A 32 25.69 -46.19 -16.42
CA LEU A 32 24.45 -45.72 -15.81
C LEU A 32 24.12 -44.26 -16.19
N LYS A 33 25.12 -43.39 -16.35
CA LYS A 33 24.96 -41.95 -16.71
C LYS A 33 24.83 -41.70 -18.21
N SER A 34 25.33 -42.62 -19.08
CA SER A 34 25.36 -42.40 -20.53
C SER A 34 23.95 -42.32 -21.16
N TYR A 35 23.89 -41.95 -22.47
CA TYR A 35 22.61 -41.92 -23.19
C TYR A 35 21.85 -43.22 -23.16
N SER A 36 22.60 -44.35 -23.08
CA SER A 36 22.04 -45.64 -22.74
C SER A 36 21.46 -45.65 -21.32
N ALA A 37 21.98 -44.84 -20.42
CA ALA A 37 21.43 -44.65 -19.08
C ALA A 37 20.07 -43.97 -19.08
N ARG A 38 19.71 -43.19 -20.10
CA ARG A 38 18.36 -42.69 -20.33
C ARG A 38 17.37 -43.87 -20.45
N LYS A 39 17.72 -44.91 -21.19
CA LYS A 39 16.98 -46.16 -21.24
C LYS A 39 17.10 -46.96 -19.95
N ASN A 40 18.23 -46.97 -19.33
CA ASN A 40 18.48 -47.74 -18.11
C ASN A 40 17.86 -47.10 -16.87
N PHE A 41 17.95 -45.80 -16.68
CA PHE A 41 17.20 -45.13 -15.63
C PHE A 41 15.70 -45.20 -15.86
N ASN A 42 15.21 -44.96 -17.08
CA ASN A 42 13.80 -45.16 -17.41
C ASN A 42 13.37 -46.63 -17.27
N PHE A 43 14.26 -47.59 -17.55
CA PHE A 43 13.98 -48.99 -17.35
C PHE A 43 13.91 -49.36 -15.87
N ILE A 44 14.89 -48.92 -15.08
CA ILE A 44 14.88 -49.10 -13.62
C ILE A 44 13.63 -48.49 -13.00
N PHE A 45 13.26 -47.28 -13.40
CA PHE A 45 12.08 -46.62 -12.88
C PHE A 45 10.76 -47.20 -13.39
N ARG A 46 10.69 -47.68 -14.65
CA ARG A 46 9.54 -48.40 -15.16
C ARG A 46 9.30 -49.71 -14.44
N GLU A 47 10.37 -50.47 -14.13
CA GLU A 47 10.24 -51.67 -13.35
C GLU A 47 9.92 -51.48 -11.88
N VAL A 48 10.40 -50.40 -11.28
CA VAL A 48 10.08 -50.04 -9.90
C VAL A 48 8.65 -49.55 -9.77
N LEU A 49 8.14 -48.78 -10.76
CA LEU A 49 6.86 -48.12 -10.66
C LEU A 49 5.71 -48.92 -11.24
N GLU A 50 5.97 -50.10 -11.85
CA GLU A 50 5.00 -51.04 -12.41
C GLU A 50 3.86 -50.39 -13.27
N LYS A 51 4.01 -49.12 -13.72
CA LYS A 51 2.94 -48.40 -14.40
C LYS A 51 3.44 -47.65 -15.64
N GLU A 52 3.09 -48.22 -16.77
CA GLU A 52 3.08 -47.47 -18.02
C GLU A 52 2.08 -46.31 -17.90
N LYS A 53 2.54 -45.09 -18.06
CA LYS A 53 1.72 -43.85 -18.27
C LYS A 53 1.27 -43.04 -17.05
N ARG A 54 1.95 -42.96 -15.93
CA ARG A 54 1.67 -41.92 -14.96
C ARG A 54 2.83 -40.92 -14.85
N TYR A 55 2.56 -39.65 -15.05
CA TYR A 55 3.47 -38.52 -14.90
C TYR A 55 3.55 -37.97 -13.46
N HIS A 56 2.91 -38.60 -12.48
CA HIS A 56 2.93 -38.19 -11.07
C HIS A 56 3.57 -39.30 -10.23
N PHE A 57 4.70 -38.95 -9.62
CA PHE A 57 5.38 -39.78 -8.64
C PHE A 57 4.89 -39.43 -7.24
N SER A 58 4.75 -40.43 -6.37
CA SER A 58 4.57 -40.19 -4.94
C SER A 58 5.84 -39.58 -4.34
N ASN A 59 5.75 -38.89 -3.22
CA ASN A 59 6.93 -38.33 -2.53
C ASN A 59 7.96 -39.41 -2.19
N LYS A 60 7.53 -40.61 -1.86
CA LYS A 60 8.42 -41.76 -1.60
C LYS A 60 9.18 -42.23 -2.84
N GLU A 61 8.49 -42.31 -3.97
CA GLU A 61 9.09 -42.64 -5.26
C GLU A 61 10.12 -41.58 -5.69
N LEU A 62 9.78 -40.30 -5.52
CA LEU A 62 10.67 -39.18 -5.80
C LEU A 62 11.91 -39.23 -4.92
N ALA A 63 11.77 -39.50 -3.61
CA ALA A 63 12.86 -39.58 -2.68
C ALA A 63 13.89 -40.68 -3.09
N ILE A 64 13.39 -41.89 -3.38
CA ILE A 64 14.26 -43.00 -3.75
C ILE A 64 14.96 -42.80 -5.10
N ILE A 65 14.26 -42.23 -6.08
CA ILE A 65 14.79 -41.86 -7.39
C ILE A 65 15.90 -40.83 -7.24
N SER A 66 15.61 -39.76 -6.50
CA SER A 66 16.54 -38.65 -6.24
C SER A 66 17.80 -39.15 -5.57
N TYR A 67 17.66 -39.96 -4.54
CA TYR A 67 18.75 -40.52 -3.80
C TYR A 67 19.64 -41.42 -4.69
N THR A 68 19.02 -42.27 -5.50
CA THR A 68 19.77 -43.15 -6.41
C THR A 68 20.58 -42.33 -7.41
N ILE A 69 20.05 -41.29 -7.97
CA ILE A 69 20.74 -40.38 -8.89
C ILE A 69 21.89 -39.68 -8.20
N MET A 70 21.69 -39.18 -7.00
CA MET A 70 22.76 -38.56 -6.20
C MET A 70 23.92 -39.53 -5.95
N CYS A 71 23.60 -40.77 -5.63
CA CYS A 71 24.63 -41.82 -5.39
C CYS A 71 25.40 -42.21 -6.66
N VAL A 72 24.83 -42.11 -7.85
CA VAL A 72 25.47 -42.45 -9.12
C VAL A 72 26.32 -41.31 -9.68
N CYS A 73 25.94 -40.07 -9.45
CA CYS A 73 26.61 -38.85 -9.93
C CYS A 73 27.81 -38.52 -9.04
N ASN A 74 28.82 -37.84 -9.62
CA ASN A 74 30.03 -37.38 -8.91
C ASN A 74 30.03 -35.85 -8.75
N THR A 75 29.21 -35.13 -9.53
CA THR A 75 29.16 -33.68 -9.52
C THR A 75 27.71 -33.20 -9.64
N LEU A 76 27.45 -32.00 -9.14
CA LEU A 76 26.15 -31.35 -9.27
C LEU A 76 25.79 -31.11 -10.74
N GLU A 77 26.79 -30.85 -11.59
CA GLU A 77 26.57 -30.63 -13.03
C GLU A 77 26.07 -31.91 -13.72
N GLU A 78 26.57 -33.09 -13.29
CA GLU A 78 26.06 -34.36 -13.78
C GLU A 78 24.60 -34.59 -13.38
N VAL A 79 24.25 -34.31 -12.13
CA VAL A 79 22.85 -34.39 -11.67
C VAL A 79 21.93 -33.51 -12.52
N ARG A 80 22.35 -32.27 -12.82
CA ARG A 80 21.59 -31.31 -13.64
C ARG A 80 21.39 -31.76 -15.07
N LYS A 81 22.32 -32.53 -15.63
CA LYS A 81 22.25 -33.06 -17.01
C LYS A 81 21.30 -34.26 -17.17
N ILE A 82 20.82 -34.85 -16.09
CA ILE A 82 19.92 -36.00 -16.16
C ILE A 82 18.54 -35.56 -16.60
N GLU A 83 18.18 -35.95 -17.80
CA GLU A 83 16.98 -35.50 -18.52
C GLU A 83 15.64 -35.98 -17.92
N LEU A 84 15.71 -36.97 -16.99
CA LEU A 84 14.52 -37.36 -16.24
C LEU A 84 13.87 -36.17 -15.52
N PHE A 85 14.66 -35.18 -15.12
CA PHE A 85 14.21 -33.97 -14.42
C PHE A 85 13.75 -32.88 -15.36
N GLN A 86 14.10 -32.96 -16.65
CA GLN A 86 13.66 -31.97 -17.65
C GLN A 86 12.22 -32.29 -18.15
N ASN A 87 11.74 -33.51 -17.91
CA ASN A 87 10.50 -34.02 -18.49
C ASN A 87 9.38 -34.35 -17.44
N ILE A 88 9.63 -34.17 -16.15
CA ILE A 88 8.68 -34.62 -15.11
C ILE A 88 7.45 -33.69 -14.98
N GLU A 89 7.58 -32.42 -15.31
CA GLU A 89 6.43 -31.52 -15.56
C GLU A 89 6.87 -30.21 -16.22
N PRO A 90 6.00 -29.51 -16.98
CA PRO A 90 6.33 -28.20 -17.58
C PRO A 90 6.65 -27.13 -16.54
N TYR A 91 6.26 -27.31 -15.28
CA TYR A 91 6.51 -26.39 -14.16
C TYR A 91 7.79 -26.66 -13.40
N VAL A 92 8.43 -27.81 -13.60
CA VAL A 92 9.66 -28.25 -12.89
C VAL A 92 10.87 -28.24 -13.80
N LYS A 93 10.84 -27.48 -14.89
CA LYS A 93 11.95 -27.39 -15.86
C LYS A 93 13.28 -27.11 -15.18
N GLY A 94 14.12 -28.16 -15.08
CA GLY A 94 15.50 -28.04 -14.63
C GLY A 94 15.69 -27.87 -13.13
N ASN A 95 14.66 -28.08 -12.34
CA ASN A 95 14.73 -27.83 -10.91
C ASN A 95 15.09 -29.09 -10.13
N TYR A 96 16.41 -29.40 -10.04
CA TYR A 96 16.93 -30.47 -9.19
C TYR A 96 16.58 -30.27 -7.70
N TYR A 97 16.07 -29.10 -7.33
CA TYR A 97 15.59 -28.73 -5.99
C TYR A 97 14.42 -29.59 -5.52
N TYR A 98 13.57 -30.00 -6.45
CA TYR A 98 12.36 -30.76 -6.11
C TYR A 98 12.68 -32.10 -5.47
N PHE A 99 13.78 -32.75 -5.82
CA PHE A 99 14.11 -34.01 -5.19
C PHE A 99 14.90 -33.88 -3.91
N LEU A 100 15.67 -32.82 -3.71
CA LEU A 100 16.23 -32.57 -2.38
C LEU A 100 15.11 -32.41 -1.34
N SER A 101 14.02 -31.72 -1.71
CA SER A 101 12.85 -31.55 -0.84
C SER A 101 12.05 -32.83 -0.62
N SER A 102 12.23 -33.84 -1.47
CA SER A 102 11.57 -35.16 -1.33
C SER A 102 12.29 -36.11 -0.37
N LEU A 103 13.55 -35.84 -0.02
CA LEU A 103 14.33 -36.64 0.91
C LEU A 103 13.99 -36.31 2.37
N GLU A 104 14.06 -37.30 3.23
CA GLU A 104 14.09 -37.09 4.67
C GLU A 104 15.42 -36.45 5.07
N ASP A 105 15.41 -35.56 6.05
CA ASP A 105 16.61 -34.86 6.51
C ASP A 105 17.76 -35.77 6.96
N GLU A 106 17.43 -36.85 7.64
CA GLU A 106 18.43 -37.84 8.08
C GLU A 106 19.13 -38.53 6.90
N VAL A 107 18.37 -38.85 5.83
CA VAL A 107 18.92 -39.48 4.61
C VAL A 107 19.81 -38.48 3.85
N LEU A 108 19.41 -37.23 3.73
CA LEU A 108 20.20 -36.21 3.07
C LEU A 108 21.50 -35.91 3.83
N LEU A 109 21.41 -35.75 5.13
CA LEU A 109 22.59 -35.46 5.98
C LEU A 109 23.58 -36.62 6.00
N ASP A 110 23.10 -37.86 6.13
CA ASP A 110 23.98 -39.05 6.06
C ASP A 110 24.71 -39.11 4.72
N PHE A 111 24.02 -38.77 3.60
CA PHE A 111 24.66 -38.78 2.29
C PHE A 111 25.72 -37.67 2.13
N VAL A 112 25.40 -36.42 2.48
CA VAL A 112 26.33 -35.28 2.28
C VAL A 112 27.54 -35.33 3.20
N GLN A 113 27.48 -36.07 4.28
CA GLN A 113 28.60 -36.29 5.18
C GLN A 113 29.58 -37.35 4.64
N THR A 114 29.19 -38.10 3.63
CA THR A 114 30.12 -39.06 2.99
C THR A 114 31.07 -38.31 2.03
N PRO A 115 32.29 -38.78 1.83
CA PRO A 115 33.23 -38.20 0.86
C PRO A 115 32.65 -38.11 -0.55
N GLN A 116 31.86 -39.10 -0.95
CA GLN A 116 31.23 -39.17 -2.26
C GLN A 116 30.03 -38.24 -2.37
N GLY A 117 29.37 -37.94 -1.26
CA GLY A 117 28.19 -37.06 -1.22
C GLY A 117 28.49 -35.57 -1.03
N ALA A 118 29.76 -35.25 -0.72
CA ALA A 118 30.16 -33.87 -0.37
C ALA A 118 29.85 -32.82 -1.49
N TYR A 119 29.82 -33.22 -2.77
CA TYR A 119 29.49 -32.34 -3.88
C TYR A 119 28.05 -31.78 -3.80
N MET A 120 27.16 -32.47 -3.10
CA MET A 120 25.79 -32.03 -2.93
C MET A 120 25.64 -30.82 -1.99
N ILE A 121 26.68 -30.55 -1.19
CA ILE A 121 26.68 -29.36 -0.32
C ILE A 121 26.51 -28.09 -1.16
N GLU A 122 27.18 -27.99 -2.30
CA GLU A 122 27.00 -26.88 -3.25
C GLU A 122 25.55 -26.81 -3.75
N GLY A 123 24.93 -27.96 -4.04
CA GLY A 123 23.54 -28.03 -4.44
C GLY A 123 22.58 -27.53 -3.37
N ILE A 124 22.80 -27.93 -2.12
CA ILE A 124 22.04 -27.48 -0.96
C ILE A 124 22.17 -25.94 -0.78
N GLN A 125 23.40 -25.45 -0.86
CA GLN A 125 23.71 -24.03 -0.72
C GLN A 125 23.07 -23.20 -1.85
N LEU A 126 23.10 -23.70 -3.09
CA LEU A 126 22.43 -23.06 -4.22
C LEU A 126 20.91 -23.08 -4.07
N MET A 127 20.34 -24.20 -3.67
CA MET A 127 18.91 -24.29 -3.39
C MET A 127 18.48 -23.32 -2.29
N TYR A 128 19.24 -23.27 -1.22
CA TYR A 128 18.98 -22.33 -0.13
C TYR A 128 19.08 -20.86 -0.59
N LYS A 129 19.96 -20.59 -1.54
CA LYS A 129 20.12 -19.25 -2.13
C LYS A 129 19.00 -18.89 -3.08
N ASP A 130 18.61 -19.81 -3.97
CA ASP A 130 17.73 -19.53 -5.10
C ASP A 130 16.25 -19.73 -4.75
N ASN A 131 15.91 -20.83 -4.06
CA ASN A 131 14.56 -21.22 -3.68
C ASN A 131 14.48 -21.90 -2.32
N PRO A 132 14.85 -21.24 -1.23
CA PRO A 132 14.90 -21.86 0.10
C PRO A 132 13.55 -22.39 0.57
N LEU A 133 12.46 -21.83 0.07
CA LEU A 133 11.08 -22.22 0.43
C LEU A 133 10.66 -23.56 -0.16
N GLU A 134 11.44 -24.17 -1.03
CA GLU A 134 11.20 -25.54 -1.50
C GLU A 134 11.78 -26.62 -0.56
N MET A 135 12.64 -26.23 0.38
CA MET A 135 13.15 -27.14 1.41
C MET A 135 12.16 -27.28 2.58
N SER A 136 12.02 -28.49 3.13
CA SER A 136 11.25 -28.67 4.37
C SER A 136 11.94 -28.01 5.57
N PHE A 137 11.15 -27.65 6.60
CA PHE A 137 11.74 -27.08 7.82
C PHE A 137 12.77 -28.02 8.46
N GLN A 138 12.49 -29.32 8.48
CA GLN A 138 13.40 -30.32 9.06
C GLN A 138 14.74 -30.35 8.32
N ILE A 139 14.73 -30.37 6.99
CA ILE A 139 15.95 -30.30 6.18
C ILE A 139 16.69 -29.00 6.46
N LEU A 140 16.01 -27.85 6.40
CA LEU A 140 16.62 -26.54 6.68
C LEU A 140 17.29 -26.52 8.05
N TRP A 141 16.58 -26.99 9.08
CA TRP A 141 17.09 -26.99 10.45
C TRP A 141 18.28 -27.91 10.60
N SER A 142 18.23 -29.12 10.02
CA SER A 142 19.28 -30.09 10.08
C SER A 142 20.56 -29.65 9.35
N VAL A 143 20.43 -29.10 8.13
CA VAL A 143 21.60 -28.61 7.36
C VAL A 143 22.17 -27.34 7.95
N TYR A 144 21.36 -26.50 8.59
CA TYR A 144 21.83 -25.37 9.39
C TYR A 144 22.65 -25.82 10.58
N LYS A 145 22.13 -26.78 11.37
CA LYS A 145 22.85 -27.32 12.52
C LYS A 145 24.19 -28.00 12.12
N ALA A 146 24.20 -28.59 10.95
CA ALA A 146 25.40 -29.14 10.36
C ALA A 146 26.41 -28.10 9.83
N GLY A 147 26.00 -26.80 9.81
CA GLY A 147 26.85 -25.69 9.39
C GLY A 147 26.95 -25.49 7.87
N TYR A 148 26.09 -26.12 7.08
CA TYR A 148 26.12 -26.01 5.61
C TYR A 148 25.39 -24.78 5.08
N ILE A 149 24.42 -24.24 5.81
CA ILE A 149 23.69 -23.05 5.46
C ILE A 149 23.60 -22.08 6.65
N PRO A 150 23.50 -20.78 6.43
CA PRO A 150 23.24 -19.81 7.50
C PRO A 150 21.79 -19.84 7.96
N LEU A 151 21.53 -19.33 9.18
CA LEU A 151 20.18 -19.09 9.66
C LEU A 151 19.58 -17.89 8.93
N ASN A 152 18.48 -18.12 8.21
CA ASN A 152 17.60 -17.07 7.72
C ASN A 152 16.26 -17.23 8.43
N GLU A 153 16.03 -16.42 9.47
CA GLU A 153 14.85 -16.52 10.33
C GLU A 153 13.54 -16.49 9.53
N GLY A 154 13.43 -15.62 8.53
CA GLY A 154 12.23 -15.50 7.70
C GLY A 154 11.89 -16.78 6.96
N VAL A 155 12.87 -17.39 6.31
CA VAL A 155 12.71 -18.68 5.60
C VAL A 155 12.35 -19.79 6.57
N PHE A 156 13.07 -19.87 7.69
CA PHE A 156 12.87 -20.92 8.69
C PHE A 156 11.50 -20.82 9.35
N ILE A 157 11.07 -19.61 9.71
CA ILE A 157 9.75 -19.36 10.30
C ILE A 157 8.65 -19.67 9.30
N GLN A 158 8.79 -19.27 8.03
CA GLN A 158 7.83 -19.58 6.99
C GLN A 158 7.71 -21.09 6.78
N ARG A 159 8.80 -21.81 6.73
CA ARG A 159 8.80 -23.28 6.58
C ARG A 159 8.33 -24.00 7.85
N MET A 160 8.62 -23.48 9.03
CA MET A 160 8.04 -23.96 10.29
C MET A 160 6.51 -23.80 10.30
N TYR A 161 6.01 -22.72 9.74
CA TYR A 161 4.60 -22.45 9.56
C TYR A 161 3.94 -23.46 8.60
N ASP A 162 4.58 -23.81 7.49
CA ASP A 162 4.07 -24.79 6.52
C ASP A 162 3.96 -26.20 7.11
N LEU A 163 4.71 -26.54 8.15
CA LEU A 163 4.51 -27.80 8.88
C LEU A 163 3.11 -27.92 9.53
N ASN A 164 2.50 -26.79 9.87
CA ASN A 164 1.16 -26.74 10.46
C ASN A 164 0.04 -27.01 9.45
N TRP A 165 0.30 -26.81 8.16
CA TRP A 165 -0.73 -26.93 7.11
C TRP A 165 -1.38 -28.33 7.04
N PHE A 166 -0.66 -29.37 7.38
CA PHE A 166 -1.08 -30.77 7.15
C PHE A 166 -1.59 -31.53 8.40
N LYS A 167 -2.22 -30.88 9.38
CA LYS A 167 -2.67 -31.44 10.68
C LYS A 167 -1.60 -31.48 11.77
N ALA A 168 -0.75 -30.52 11.86
CA ALA A 168 0.52 -30.63 12.54
C ALA A 168 0.63 -29.85 13.86
N GLU A 169 -0.46 -29.39 14.49
CA GLU A 169 -0.35 -28.84 15.87
C GLU A 169 0.42 -29.82 16.76
N GLU A 170 0.03 -31.07 16.69
CA GLU A 170 0.69 -32.14 17.46
C GLU A 170 2.10 -32.43 16.95
N TYR A 171 2.32 -32.37 15.63
CA TYR A 171 3.63 -32.64 15.03
C TYR A 171 4.63 -31.51 15.29
N LEU A 172 4.26 -30.26 15.07
CA LEU A 172 5.11 -29.10 15.35
C LEU A 172 5.45 -29.01 16.83
N THR A 173 4.47 -29.19 17.72
CA THR A 173 4.73 -29.19 19.16
C THR A 173 5.67 -30.32 19.56
N LYS A 174 5.48 -31.53 19.05
CA LYS A 174 6.38 -32.67 19.29
C LYS A 174 7.78 -32.42 18.74
N TYR A 175 7.89 -31.83 17.54
CA TYR A 175 9.18 -31.50 16.94
C TYR A 175 9.93 -30.44 17.78
N LEU A 176 9.25 -29.33 18.14
CA LEU A 176 9.83 -28.27 18.97
C LEU A 176 10.26 -28.77 20.36
N LEU A 177 9.53 -29.72 20.93
CA LEU A 177 9.91 -30.33 22.21
C LEU A 177 11.13 -31.28 22.10
N LYS A 178 11.36 -31.84 20.91
CA LYS A 178 12.58 -32.61 20.62
C LYS A 178 13.76 -31.72 20.29
N HIS A 179 13.51 -30.55 19.71
CA HIS A 179 14.51 -29.59 19.25
C HIS A 179 14.30 -28.22 19.92
N PRO A 180 14.47 -28.13 21.26
CA PRO A 180 14.19 -26.90 22.02
C PRO A 180 15.07 -25.72 21.59
N GLU A 181 16.21 -25.97 20.96
CA GLU A 181 17.05 -24.94 20.38
C GLU A 181 16.38 -24.12 19.27
N THR A 182 15.30 -24.63 18.67
CA THR A 182 14.49 -23.88 17.68
C THR A 182 13.78 -22.67 18.28
N VAL A 183 13.67 -22.62 19.61
CA VAL A 183 13.07 -21.49 20.34
C VAL A 183 13.77 -20.15 20.04
N VAL A 184 15.02 -20.18 19.56
CA VAL A 184 15.75 -18.99 19.12
C VAL A 184 15.00 -18.20 18.02
N LEU A 185 14.14 -18.87 17.23
CA LEU A 185 13.34 -18.23 16.18
C LEU A 185 12.09 -17.51 16.70
N PHE A 186 11.63 -17.80 17.90
CA PHE A 186 10.34 -17.35 18.40
C PHE A 186 10.23 -15.84 18.61
N PRO A 187 11.27 -15.09 19.02
CA PRO A 187 11.18 -13.63 19.06
C PRO A 187 10.92 -12.99 17.68
N SER A 188 11.38 -13.66 16.62
CA SER A 188 11.24 -13.15 15.25
C SER A 188 9.97 -13.62 14.54
N VAL A 189 9.28 -14.66 15.06
CA VAL A 189 8.01 -15.16 14.48
C VAL A 189 7.00 -14.06 14.22
N PRO A 190 6.75 -13.09 15.12
CA PRO A 190 5.80 -12.02 14.87
C PRO A 190 6.09 -11.16 13.65
N ALA A 191 7.35 -10.97 13.30
CA ALA A 191 7.74 -10.17 12.14
C ALA A 191 7.37 -10.83 10.79
N TYR A 192 7.17 -12.15 10.79
CA TYR A 192 6.96 -12.94 9.57
C TYR A 192 5.55 -13.53 9.43
N ILE A 193 4.76 -13.58 10.50
CA ILE A 193 3.38 -14.08 10.44
C ILE A 193 2.44 -12.92 10.12
N GLN A 194 2.12 -12.76 8.84
CA GLN A 194 1.29 -11.66 8.33
C GLN A 194 -0.13 -12.09 7.95
N ASP A 195 -0.41 -13.36 7.77
CA ASP A 195 -1.70 -13.84 7.28
C ASP A 195 -2.31 -14.93 8.17
N THR A 196 -3.64 -14.87 8.31
CA THR A 196 -4.42 -15.65 9.27
C THR A 196 -5.03 -16.92 8.71
N ILE A 197 -4.43 -17.53 7.72
CA ILE A 197 -4.96 -18.80 7.20
C ILE A 197 -4.90 -19.90 8.27
N PHE A 198 -4.09 -19.72 9.33
CA PHE A 198 -3.90 -20.69 10.40
C PHE A 198 -4.41 -20.22 11.75
N THR A 199 -4.94 -21.18 12.48
CA THR A 199 -5.64 -20.97 13.72
C THR A 199 -4.74 -20.29 14.75
N THR A 200 -5.07 -19.05 15.02
CA THR A 200 -4.47 -18.20 16.05
C THR A 200 -4.35 -18.92 17.40
N GLU A 201 -5.24 -19.86 17.66
CA GLU A 201 -5.26 -20.65 18.88
C GLU A 201 -4.14 -21.69 18.97
N GLU A 202 -3.68 -22.23 17.84
CA GLU A 202 -2.59 -23.22 17.82
C GLU A 202 -1.24 -22.56 18.20
N TRP A 203 -0.91 -21.43 17.58
CA TRP A 203 0.28 -20.67 17.94
C TRP A 203 0.24 -20.18 19.39
N LYS A 204 -0.91 -19.70 19.85
CA LYS A 204 -1.14 -19.32 21.25
C LYS A 204 -0.83 -20.48 22.21
N LYS A 205 -1.33 -21.68 21.89
CA LYS A 205 -1.05 -22.88 22.68
C LYS A 205 0.44 -23.25 22.66
N ILE A 206 1.11 -23.14 21.50
CA ILE A 206 2.54 -23.39 21.38
C ILE A 206 3.31 -22.43 22.27
N TYR A 207 3.12 -21.14 22.13
CA TYR A 207 3.76 -20.13 22.98
C TYR A 207 3.49 -20.35 24.46
N HIS A 208 2.24 -20.58 24.82
CA HIS A 208 1.85 -20.85 26.20
C HIS A 208 2.52 -22.11 26.75
N THR A 209 2.56 -23.20 25.97
CA THR A 209 3.19 -24.45 26.37
C THR A 209 4.69 -24.27 26.58
N LEU A 210 5.37 -23.58 25.65
CA LEU A 210 6.80 -23.32 25.73
C LEU A 210 7.14 -22.40 26.90
N ASN A 211 6.33 -21.35 27.13
CA ASN A 211 6.48 -20.45 28.28
C ASN A 211 6.30 -21.20 29.60
N LYS A 212 5.23 -22.00 29.74
CA LYS A 212 4.96 -22.80 30.95
C LYS A 212 6.06 -23.83 31.25
N LYS A 213 6.73 -24.33 30.21
CA LYS A 213 7.84 -25.28 30.34
C LYS A 213 9.20 -24.60 30.55
N GLY A 214 9.26 -23.26 30.60
CA GLY A 214 10.48 -22.50 30.87
C GLY A 214 11.47 -22.45 29.70
N TYR A 215 11.04 -22.70 28.47
CA TYR A 215 11.91 -22.61 27.31
C TYR A 215 12.27 -21.16 26.94
N PHE A 216 11.48 -20.17 27.32
CA PHE A 216 11.79 -18.76 27.12
C PHE A 216 12.61 -18.24 28.32
N THR A 217 13.92 -18.13 28.15
CA THR A 217 14.82 -17.59 29.18
C THR A 217 14.60 -16.12 29.48
N ASN A 218 14.08 -15.36 28.49
CA ASN A 218 13.70 -13.95 28.63
C ASN A 218 12.29 -13.73 28.07
N LYS A 219 11.30 -13.79 28.94
CA LYS A 219 9.90 -13.54 28.62
C LYS A 219 9.67 -12.15 28.00
N ASN A 220 10.40 -11.13 28.46
CA ASN A 220 10.25 -9.76 27.99
C ASN A 220 10.64 -9.61 26.51
N THR A 221 11.62 -10.39 25.99
CA THR A 221 11.97 -10.37 24.56
C THR A 221 10.82 -10.83 23.69
N ILE A 222 10.09 -11.87 24.09
CA ILE A 222 8.90 -12.35 23.38
C ILE A 222 7.75 -11.33 23.46
N LEU A 223 7.53 -10.77 24.64
CA LEU A 223 6.51 -9.75 24.87
C LEU A 223 6.79 -8.50 24.02
N HIS A 224 8.04 -8.05 23.97
CA HIS A 224 8.47 -6.94 23.13
C HIS A 224 8.18 -7.21 21.66
N ALA A 225 8.51 -8.40 21.15
CA ALA A 225 8.24 -8.81 19.78
C ALA A 225 6.72 -8.81 19.46
N PHE A 226 5.87 -9.21 20.40
CA PHE A 226 4.42 -9.15 20.23
C PHE A 226 3.88 -7.72 20.21
N ILE A 227 4.41 -6.84 21.07
CA ILE A 227 4.03 -5.43 21.10
C ILE A 227 4.51 -4.73 19.80
N GLU A 228 5.75 -4.98 19.35
CA GLU A 228 6.25 -4.46 18.08
C GLU A 228 5.44 -4.97 16.88
N ALA A 229 4.93 -6.20 16.94
CA ALA A 229 4.09 -6.76 15.89
C ALA A 229 2.81 -5.92 15.64
N LEU A 230 2.30 -5.24 16.68
CA LEU A 230 1.13 -4.37 16.56
C LEU A 230 1.41 -3.08 15.76
N LEU A 231 2.66 -2.71 15.56
CA LEU A 231 3.06 -1.58 14.70
C LEU A 231 2.93 -1.89 13.20
N ASN A 232 2.78 -3.17 12.84
CA ASN A 232 2.69 -3.54 11.44
C ASN A 232 1.31 -3.21 10.86
N PRO A 233 1.23 -2.83 9.59
CA PRO A 233 -0.02 -2.49 8.89
C PRO A 233 -0.81 -3.74 8.48
N TRP A 234 -0.94 -4.69 9.38
CA TRP A 234 -1.61 -5.95 9.12
C TRP A 234 -3.13 -5.85 9.23
N LYS A 235 -3.83 -6.90 8.75
CA LYS A 235 -5.27 -7.02 8.90
C LYS A 235 -5.64 -7.00 10.38
N LYS A 236 -6.77 -6.38 10.70
CA LYS A 236 -7.29 -6.28 12.08
C LYS A 236 -7.30 -7.63 12.81
N THR A 237 -7.68 -8.71 12.11
CA THR A 237 -7.75 -10.06 12.68
C THR A 237 -6.39 -10.57 13.18
N VAL A 238 -5.31 -10.21 12.49
CA VAL A 238 -3.93 -10.55 12.89
C VAL A 238 -3.51 -9.73 14.11
N LEU A 239 -3.77 -8.43 14.10
CA LEU A 239 -3.45 -7.55 15.22
C LEU A 239 -4.24 -7.92 16.48
N ASP A 240 -5.55 -8.22 16.35
CA ASP A 240 -6.38 -8.70 17.45
C ASP A 240 -5.86 -10.06 18.01
N MET A 241 -5.21 -10.88 17.18
CA MET A 241 -4.52 -12.08 17.62
C MET A 241 -3.35 -11.74 18.55
N TYR A 242 -2.46 -10.83 18.13
CA TYR A 242 -1.34 -10.42 18.96
C TYR A 242 -1.77 -9.76 20.25
N CYS A 243 -2.85 -8.97 20.25
CA CYS A 243 -3.45 -8.45 21.49
C CYS A 243 -3.79 -9.58 22.47
N ARG A 244 -4.44 -10.66 21.99
CA ARG A 244 -4.77 -11.83 22.82
C ARG A 244 -3.53 -12.60 23.30
N TRP A 245 -2.46 -12.65 22.49
CA TRP A 245 -1.21 -13.29 22.88
C TRP A 245 -0.53 -12.50 24.00
N ILE A 246 -0.49 -11.17 23.91
CA ILE A 246 0.04 -10.29 24.96
C ILE A 246 -0.75 -10.49 26.26
N GLU A 247 -2.08 -10.52 26.22
CA GLU A 247 -2.92 -10.80 27.41
C GLU A 247 -2.59 -12.18 28.02
N THR A 248 -2.37 -13.20 27.18
CA THR A 248 -2.05 -14.56 27.65
C THR A 248 -0.68 -14.65 28.34
N PHE A 249 0.23 -13.75 28.01
CA PHE A 249 1.54 -13.65 28.63
C PHE A 249 1.52 -12.93 29.98
N GLU A 250 0.39 -12.32 30.36
CA GLU A 250 0.20 -11.64 31.64
C GLU A 250 1.39 -10.72 31.97
N PRO A 251 1.60 -9.62 31.23
CA PRO A 251 2.75 -8.76 31.43
C PRO A 251 2.70 -8.07 32.80
N SER A 252 3.80 -8.06 33.53
CA SER A 252 3.96 -7.28 34.73
C SER A 252 4.10 -5.78 34.44
N HIS A 253 3.84 -4.91 35.42
CA HIS A 253 4.06 -3.47 35.30
C HIS A 253 5.48 -3.13 34.85
N GLN A 254 6.49 -3.85 35.35
CA GLN A 254 7.88 -3.62 34.96
C GLN A 254 8.14 -3.97 33.49
N GLU A 255 7.55 -5.07 32.99
CA GLU A 255 7.65 -5.45 31.57
C GLU A 255 6.91 -4.45 30.69
N LEU A 256 5.74 -3.94 31.11
CA LEU A 256 5.02 -2.89 30.38
C LEU A 256 5.78 -1.58 30.37
N LEU A 257 6.40 -1.17 31.49
CA LEU A 257 7.24 0.03 31.54
C LEU A 257 8.47 -0.07 30.65
N SER A 258 9.09 -1.25 30.55
CA SER A 258 10.22 -1.45 29.61
C SER A 258 9.81 -1.35 28.14
N ASN A 259 8.52 -1.48 27.83
CA ASN A 259 7.94 -1.36 26.50
C ASN A 259 7.09 -0.09 26.31
N GLN A 260 7.08 0.86 27.27
CA GLN A 260 6.13 1.98 27.28
C GLN A 260 6.20 2.84 26.02
N HIS A 261 7.38 3.13 25.47
CA HIS A 261 7.50 3.97 24.27
C HIS A 261 6.91 3.30 23.04
N THR A 262 7.04 1.97 22.91
CA THR A 262 6.38 1.22 21.84
C THR A 262 4.86 1.22 22.02
N LEU A 263 4.37 1.10 23.27
CA LEU A 263 2.94 1.23 23.58
C LEU A 263 2.41 2.63 23.24
N PHE A 264 3.19 3.70 23.51
CA PHE A 264 2.78 5.06 23.15
C PHE A 264 2.72 5.25 21.64
N ALA A 265 3.72 4.76 20.89
CA ALA A 265 3.70 4.82 19.43
C ALA A 265 2.47 4.13 18.82
N LEU A 266 1.95 3.08 19.47
CA LEU A 266 0.75 2.36 19.03
C LEU A 266 -0.55 3.16 19.16
N LEU A 267 -0.56 4.28 19.86
CA LEU A 267 -1.72 5.19 19.92
C LEU A 267 -2.00 5.85 18.57
N SER A 268 -1.02 5.87 17.67
CA SER A 268 -1.16 6.33 16.28
C SER A 268 -1.79 5.29 15.33
N SER A 269 -2.11 4.08 15.82
CA SER A 269 -2.65 3.01 14.98
C SER A 269 -4.01 3.38 14.36
N ASP A 270 -4.20 3.05 13.08
CA ASP A 270 -5.48 3.17 12.38
C ASP A 270 -6.52 2.11 12.83
N LYS A 271 -6.09 1.12 13.60
CA LYS A 271 -6.95 0.04 14.11
C LYS A 271 -7.45 0.36 15.52
N THR A 272 -8.71 0.76 15.62
CA THR A 272 -9.36 1.12 16.90
C THR A 272 -9.25 0.03 17.96
N SER A 273 -9.19 -1.25 17.56
CA SER A 273 -9.02 -2.36 18.52
C SER A 273 -7.63 -2.34 19.17
N VAL A 274 -6.59 -1.99 18.41
CA VAL A 274 -5.21 -1.87 18.92
C VAL A 274 -5.12 -0.70 19.88
N VAL A 275 -5.61 0.48 19.47
CA VAL A 275 -5.61 1.68 20.34
C VAL A 275 -6.35 1.41 21.65
N ASN A 276 -7.53 0.77 21.59
CA ASN A 276 -8.29 0.42 22.78
C ASN A 276 -7.57 -0.57 23.70
N PHE A 277 -6.89 -1.55 23.11
CA PHE A 277 -6.11 -2.53 23.84
C PHE A 277 -4.91 -1.90 24.52
N VAL A 278 -4.13 -1.15 23.77
CA VAL A 278 -2.91 -0.51 24.25
C VAL A 278 -3.22 0.52 25.35
N MET A 279 -4.28 1.30 25.20
CA MET A 279 -4.70 2.27 26.22
C MET A 279 -5.06 1.59 27.55
N LYS A 280 -5.57 0.35 27.54
CA LYS A 280 -5.76 -0.45 28.77
C LYS A 280 -4.43 -0.74 29.46
N LEU A 281 -3.41 -1.19 28.69
CA LEU A 281 -2.09 -1.48 29.22
C LEU A 281 -1.38 -0.22 29.75
N ILE A 282 -1.48 0.88 29.02
CA ILE A 282 -0.93 2.19 29.45
C ILE A 282 -1.57 2.63 30.78
N LYS A 283 -2.89 2.46 30.94
CA LYS A 283 -3.60 2.78 32.19
C LYS A 283 -3.03 2.04 33.39
N GLU A 284 -2.62 0.78 33.22
CA GLU A 284 -2.08 -0.04 34.34
C GLU A 284 -0.78 0.53 34.88
N ILE A 285 0.06 1.14 34.02
CA ILE A 285 1.38 1.67 34.38
C ILE A 285 1.41 3.18 34.60
N ALA A 286 0.34 3.89 34.29
CA ALA A 286 0.30 5.36 34.34
C ALA A 286 0.54 5.97 35.74
N SER A 287 0.40 5.18 36.82
CA SER A 287 0.68 5.63 38.21
C SER A 287 2.11 5.36 38.67
N GLU A 288 2.89 4.60 37.90
CA GLU A 288 4.24 4.20 38.25
C GLU A 288 5.22 5.39 38.12
N LYS A 289 6.25 5.42 39.00
CA LYS A 289 7.24 6.51 38.98
C LYS A 289 8.07 6.57 37.72
N ALA A 290 8.27 5.43 37.05
CA ALA A 290 9.06 5.31 35.82
C ALA A 290 8.22 5.54 34.56
N PHE A 291 6.95 5.94 34.70
CA PHE A 291 6.09 6.29 33.57
C PHE A 291 6.51 7.61 32.94
N ASP A 292 6.85 7.57 31.66
CA ASP A 292 7.22 8.77 30.89
C ASP A 292 5.95 9.51 30.43
N PHE A 293 5.51 10.44 31.29
CA PHE A 293 4.28 11.20 31.05
C PHE A 293 4.38 12.11 29.84
N GLN A 294 5.54 12.74 29.59
CA GLN A 294 5.69 13.68 28.46
C GLN A 294 5.57 12.91 27.14
N SER A 295 6.33 11.84 27.00
CA SER A 295 6.24 10.98 25.81
C SER A 295 4.83 10.38 25.62
N PHE A 296 4.13 10.05 26.70
CA PHE A 296 2.73 9.64 26.62
C PHE A 296 1.84 10.75 26.09
N ALA A 297 1.93 11.99 26.61
CA ALA A 297 1.08 13.10 26.22
C ALA A 297 1.24 13.42 24.74
N ASP A 298 2.49 13.48 24.27
CA ASP A 298 2.81 13.77 22.86
C ASP A 298 2.20 12.71 21.90
N ASN A 299 2.32 11.43 22.24
CA ASN A 299 1.74 10.36 21.44
C ASN A 299 0.21 10.24 21.61
N PHE A 300 -0.34 10.60 22.77
CA PHE A 300 -1.79 10.54 22.98
C PHE A 300 -2.54 11.52 22.09
N ALA A 301 -1.96 12.68 21.80
CA ALA A 301 -2.52 13.65 20.86
C ALA A 301 -2.78 13.05 19.47
N LEU A 302 -1.99 12.06 19.05
CA LEU A 302 -2.14 11.40 17.75
C LEU A 302 -3.47 10.66 17.59
N CYS A 303 -4.15 10.28 18.67
CA CYS A 303 -5.43 9.59 18.59
C CYS A 303 -6.65 10.49 18.77
N PHE A 304 -6.48 11.82 18.89
CA PHE A 304 -7.60 12.74 19.13
C PHE A 304 -8.61 12.78 17.97
N ALA A 305 -8.14 12.75 16.74
CA ALA A 305 -9.01 12.71 15.56
C ALA A 305 -9.62 11.32 15.30
N THR A 306 -9.16 10.28 16.00
CA THR A 306 -9.60 8.90 15.76
C THR A 306 -11.02 8.67 16.27
N GLN A 307 -11.92 8.24 15.37
CA GLN A 307 -13.31 7.97 15.70
C GLN A 307 -13.50 6.60 16.40
N LYS A 308 -14.58 6.46 17.14
CA LYS A 308 -14.99 5.19 17.79
C LYS A 308 -14.07 4.66 18.90
N ILE A 309 -13.23 5.51 19.48
CA ILE A 309 -12.34 5.19 20.61
C ILE A 309 -12.59 6.08 21.85
N ALA A 310 -13.76 6.69 21.97
CA ALA A 310 -14.09 7.65 23.05
C ALA A 310 -13.76 7.14 24.46
N LYS A 311 -13.93 5.82 24.74
CA LYS A 311 -13.53 5.24 26.02
C LYS A 311 -12.03 5.32 26.28
N SER A 312 -11.21 5.08 25.27
CA SER A 312 -9.74 5.17 25.36
C SER A 312 -9.29 6.62 25.48
N GLN A 313 -9.91 7.53 24.73
CA GLN A 313 -9.67 8.97 24.88
C GLN A 313 -10.02 9.45 26.29
N LEU A 314 -11.13 9.00 26.88
CA LEU A 314 -11.48 9.30 28.28
C LEU A 314 -10.45 8.77 29.29
N ILE A 315 -9.89 7.57 29.05
CA ILE A 315 -8.80 7.03 29.89
C ILE A 315 -7.57 7.94 29.80
N GLY A 316 -7.15 8.30 28.60
CA GLY A 316 -6.00 9.19 28.37
C GLY A 316 -6.20 10.56 28.99
N LEU A 317 -7.38 11.19 28.83
CA LEU A 317 -7.71 12.45 29.50
C LEU A 317 -7.66 12.31 31.04
N GLY A 318 -8.02 11.15 31.59
CA GLY A 318 -7.88 10.86 33.02
C GLY A 318 -6.41 10.79 33.45
N ILE A 319 -5.52 10.26 32.63
CA ILE A 319 -4.08 10.21 32.88
C ILE A 319 -3.52 11.65 32.85
N LEU A 320 -3.89 12.46 31.85
CA LEU A 320 -3.48 13.88 31.77
C LEU A 320 -3.93 14.65 33.00
N GLU A 321 -5.20 14.54 33.39
CA GLU A 321 -5.75 15.24 34.56
C GLU A 321 -5.00 14.88 35.84
N ASN A 322 -4.71 13.59 36.06
CA ASN A 322 -3.97 13.14 37.24
C ASN A 322 -2.54 13.66 37.27
N SER A 323 -1.92 13.85 36.11
CA SER A 323 -0.60 14.46 36.01
C SER A 323 -0.68 15.97 36.26
N TYR A 324 -1.63 16.67 35.63
CA TYR A 324 -1.80 18.11 35.77
C TYR A 324 -2.20 18.56 37.16
N LYS A 325 -2.85 17.68 37.97
CA LYS A 325 -3.05 17.90 39.39
C LYS A 325 -1.74 17.97 40.19
N LYS A 326 -0.69 17.32 39.72
CA LYS A 326 0.64 17.30 40.37
C LYS A 326 1.56 18.40 39.83
N GLN A 327 1.49 18.66 38.56
CA GLN A 327 2.33 19.64 37.88
C GLN A 327 1.53 20.25 36.70
N ALA A 328 1.45 21.58 36.68
CA ALA A 328 0.73 22.29 35.62
C ALA A 328 1.33 21.97 34.25
N PRO A 329 0.52 21.98 33.16
CA PRO A 329 1.01 21.75 31.81
C PRO A 329 2.08 22.79 31.42
N THR A 330 3.16 22.34 30.82
CA THR A 330 4.27 23.16 30.37
C THR A 330 4.10 23.69 28.96
N ASN A 331 3.32 22.99 28.11
CA ASN A 331 3.05 23.37 26.73
C ASN A 331 1.64 23.97 26.60
N PRO A 332 1.48 25.29 26.40
CA PRO A 332 0.18 25.93 26.23
C PRO A 332 -0.51 25.54 24.92
N ASP A 333 0.24 25.17 23.88
CA ASP A 333 -0.31 24.83 22.57
C ASP A 333 -1.04 23.48 22.57
N TYR A 334 -0.83 22.67 23.60
CA TYR A 334 -1.56 21.40 23.77
C TYR A 334 -3.08 21.61 23.89
N ARG A 335 -3.54 22.82 24.26
CA ARG A 335 -4.98 23.19 24.30
C ARG A 335 -5.63 23.10 22.92
N GLU A 336 -4.91 23.49 21.85
CA GLU A 336 -5.40 23.41 20.47
C GLU A 336 -5.61 21.95 20.05
N GLN A 337 -4.66 21.09 20.42
CA GLN A 337 -4.77 19.66 20.14
C GLN A 337 -5.94 19.04 20.91
N LEU A 338 -6.12 19.37 22.19
CA LEU A 338 -7.24 18.89 23.00
C LEU A 338 -8.60 19.32 22.43
N ALA A 339 -8.71 20.52 21.87
CA ALA A 339 -9.95 21.02 21.28
C ALA A 339 -10.45 20.17 20.11
N VAL A 340 -9.56 19.46 19.39
CA VAL A 340 -9.94 18.53 18.33
C VAL A 340 -10.92 17.47 18.83
N LEU A 341 -10.82 17.07 20.10
CA LEU A 341 -11.72 16.07 20.71
C LEU A 341 -13.20 16.52 20.78
N PHE A 342 -13.50 17.80 20.63
CA PHE A 342 -14.88 18.26 20.50
C PHE A 342 -15.59 17.73 19.27
N THR A 343 -14.86 17.37 18.23
CA THR A 343 -15.41 16.72 17.02
C THR A 343 -15.96 15.31 17.29
N VAL A 344 -15.54 14.67 18.39
CA VAL A 344 -16.03 13.35 18.76
C VAL A 344 -17.43 13.47 19.38
N PRO A 345 -18.46 12.79 18.86
CA PRO A 345 -19.86 12.96 19.31
C PRO A 345 -20.16 12.20 20.61
N ASP A 346 -19.34 12.39 21.64
CA ASP A 346 -19.50 11.80 23.00
C ASP A 346 -19.55 12.91 24.03
N ALA A 347 -20.74 13.12 24.66
CA ALA A 347 -20.95 14.19 25.60
C ALA A 347 -20.05 14.13 26.84
N LYS A 348 -19.71 12.92 27.32
CA LYS A 348 -18.81 12.75 28.49
C LYS A 348 -17.39 13.11 28.14
N LEU A 349 -16.95 12.76 26.94
CA LEU A 349 -15.63 13.13 26.44
C LEU A 349 -15.52 14.66 26.31
N GLN A 350 -16.50 15.29 25.67
CA GLN A 350 -16.54 16.73 25.49
C GLN A 350 -16.59 17.48 26.84
N GLU A 351 -17.41 17.01 27.79
CA GLU A 351 -17.43 17.55 29.18
C GLU A 351 -16.04 17.46 29.82
N LYS A 352 -15.36 16.32 29.69
CA LYS A 352 -14.03 16.11 30.24
C LYS A 352 -12.99 17.04 29.62
N VAL A 353 -13.03 17.22 28.30
CA VAL A 353 -12.15 18.16 27.58
C VAL A 353 -12.41 19.60 28.02
N ALA A 354 -13.68 20.01 28.07
CA ALA A 354 -14.05 21.36 28.53
C ALA A 354 -13.54 21.65 29.96
N ASN A 355 -13.69 20.68 30.87
CA ASN A 355 -13.16 20.81 32.23
C ASN A 355 -11.63 20.93 32.27
N LEU A 356 -10.89 20.14 31.45
CA LEU A 356 -9.43 20.23 31.38
C LEU A 356 -8.99 21.57 30.83
N LEU A 357 -9.61 22.05 29.74
CA LEU A 357 -9.29 23.33 29.12
C LEU A 357 -9.55 24.50 30.06
N THR A 358 -10.69 24.55 30.74
CA THR A 358 -11.04 25.62 31.66
C THR A 358 -10.22 25.59 32.94
N THR A 359 -9.81 24.40 33.41
CA THR A 359 -9.06 24.27 34.68
C THR A 359 -7.56 24.52 34.52
N TYR A 360 -6.95 24.02 33.45
CA TYR A 360 -5.49 23.98 33.30
C TYR A 360 -4.94 24.85 32.17
N PHE A 361 -5.78 25.31 31.26
CA PHE A 361 -5.39 26.11 30.10
C PHE A 361 -6.20 27.42 29.99
N SER A 362 -6.76 27.87 31.11
CA SER A 362 -7.50 29.12 31.19
C SER A 362 -6.58 30.31 30.94
N GLY A 363 -6.93 31.23 30.01
CA GLY A 363 -6.16 32.42 29.67
C GLY A 363 -6.58 33.03 28.34
N GLU A 364 -5.88 34.10 27.94
CA GLU A 364 -6.11 34.74 26.64
C GLU A 364 -5.96 33.72 25.51
N GLY A 365 -6.89 33.75 24.54
CA GLY A 365 -6.90 32.88 23.38
C GLY A 365 -7.66 31.56 23.52
N LEU A 366 -8.17 31.17 24.72
CA LEU A 366 -8.96 29.95 24.84
C LEU A 366 -10.28 30.02 24.04
N ALA A 367 -10.90 31.19 24.01
CA ALA A 367 -12.11 31.41 23.23
C ALA A 367 -11.88 31.22 21.72
N GLU A 368 -10.75 31.67 21.22
CA GLU A 368 -10.34 31.49 19.81
C GLU A 368 -10.10 30.02 19.47
N VAL A 369 -9.48 29.26 20.38
CA VAL A 369 -9.24 27.83 20.22
C VAL A 369 -10.54 27.01 20.18
N VAL A 370 -11.55 27.41 20.94
CA VAL A 370 -12.84 26.72 21.05
C VAL A 370 -13.82 27.15 19.96
N ALA A 371 -13.70 28.36 19.44
CA ALA A 371 -14.62 28.93 18.46
C ALA A 371 -14.90 28.02 17.23
N PRO A 372 -13.93 27.36 16.62
CA PRO A 372 -14.16 26.45 15.49
C PRO A 372 -15.00 25.22 15.81
N TYR A 373 -15.15 24.88 17.11
CA TYR A 373 -15.81 23.66 17.56
C TYR A 373 -17.17 23.89 18.19
N GLN A 374 -17.67 25.12 18.22
CA GLN A 374 -18.94 25.49 18.90
C GLN A 374 -20.12 24.66 18.42
N ASP A 375 -20.22 24.42 17.11
CA ASP A 375 -21.31 23.63 16.50
C ASP A 375 -21.28 22.14 16.90
N TYR A 376 -20.14 21.65 17.35
CA TYR A 376 -19.96 20.25 17.78
C TYR A 376 -20.27 20.05 19.27
N LEU A 377 -20.30 21.12 20.07
CA LEU A 377 -20.46 21.04 21.51
C LEU A 377 -21.84 20.55 21.91
N LYS A 378 -21.90 19.67 22.92
CA LYS A 378 -23.14 19.08 23.43
C LYS A 378 -23.21 19.13 24.95
N GLY A 379 -24.41 19.42 25.45
CA GLY A 379 -24.73 19.34 26.90
C GLY A 379 -23.80 20.20 27.74
N LYS A 380 -23.30 19.66 28.86
CA LYS A 380 -22.49 20.41 29.81
C LYS A 380 -21.22 21.06 29.28
N ALA A 381 -20.64 20.50 28.20
CA ALA A 381 -19.47 21.12 27.53
C ALA A 381 -19.85 22.47 26.95
N GLN A 382 -21.04 22.58 26.37
CA GLN A 382 -21.58 23.84 25.83
C GLN A 382 -21.79 24.86 26.96
N ASP A 383 -22.36 24.44 28.09
CA ASP A 383 -22.59 25.31 29.25
C ASP A 383 -21.29 25.84 29.87
N LEU A 384 -20.26 24.95 30.01
CA LEU A 384 -18.96 25.30 30.57
C LEU A 384 -18.19 26.31 29.71
N LEU A 385 -18.36 26.26 28.39
CA LEU A 385 -17.63 27.08 27.45
C LEU A 385 -18.44 28.31 26.97
N ALA A 386 -19.75 28.39 27.29
CA ALA A 386 -20.60 29.52 26.96
C ALA A 386 -20.14 30.83 27.61
N THR A 387 -19.45 30.73 28.76
CA THR A 387 -18.88 31.91 29.46
C THR A 387 -17.63 32.48 28.78
N LEU A 388 -17.09 31.82 27.76
CA LEU A 388 -15.91 32.23 27.02
C LEU A 388 -16.25 33.00 25.74
N SER A 389 -17.55 33.17 25.39
CA SER A 389 -17.96 33.97 24.22
C SER A 389 -17.60 35.43 24.46
N PRO A 390 -16.98 36.13 23.47
CA PRO A 390 -16.75 37.57 23.58
C PRO A 390 -18.09 38.27 23.74
N SER A 391 -18.21 39.19 24.70
CA SER A 391 -19.36 40.06 24.86
C SER A 391 -19.61 40.80 23.54
N GLU A 392 -20.77 40.58 22.92
CA GLU A 392 -21.27 41.40 21.85
C GLU A 392 -21.43 42.87 22.34
N ASN A 393 -20.55 43.73 21.85
CA ASN A 393 -20.79 45.17 21.80
C ASN A 393 -20.11 45.75 20.58
N SER A 394 -20.80 45.76 19.50
CA SER A 394 -20.87 46.92 18.59
C SER A 394 -22.01 46.70 17.55
N GLU A 395 -22.98 47.57 17.70
CA GLU A 395 -24.13 47.76 16.81
C GLU A 395 -23.73 48.16 15.40
N ASN A 396 -24.65 47.80 14.46
CA ASN A 396 -24.89 48.40 13.17
C ASN A 396 -24.12 47.94 11.94
N SER A 397 -24.77 47.08 11.12
CA SER A 397 -25.35 47.60 9.88
C SER A 397 -26.28 46.59 9.20
N GLU A 398 -27.53 46.95 9.10
CA GLU A 398 -28.56 46.33 8.24
C GLU A 398 -28.16 46.42 6.77
N ASN A 399 -28.70 45.47 6.02
CA ASN A 399 -28.91 45.41 4.57
C ASN A 399 -27.93 44.63 3.73
N SER A 400 -28.31 43.39 3.42
CA SER A 400 -28.80 43.08 2.07
C SER A 400 -29.34 41.66 1.98
N GLU A 401 -30.65 41.55 1.90
CA GLU A 401 -31.34 40.40 1.31
C GLU A 401 -30.97 40.25 -0.17
N ASN A 402 -30.88 39.03 -0.61
CA ASN A 402 -30.79 38.51 -1.96
C ASN A 402 -29.40 38.01 -2.43
N SER A 403 -29.17 36.75 -2.13
CA SER A 403 -28.62 35.81 -3.10
C SER A 403 -28.82 34.37 -2.61
N GLN A 404 -30.07 33.91 -2.66
CA GLN A 404 -30.34 32.49 -2.80
C GLN A 404 -30.01 32.09 -4.24
N THR A 405 -28.77 31.66 -4.49
CA THR A 405 -28.45 30.72 -5.56
C THR A 405 -26.97 30.28 -5.43
N ALA A 406 -26.77 29.01 -5.33
CA ALA A 406 -25.47 28.31 -5.27
C ALA A 406 -24.99 27.88 -3.87
N CYS A 407 -25.81 27.09 -3.17
CA CYS A 407 -25.26 26.07 -2.31
C CYS A 407 -24.72 24.91 -3.19
N VAL A 408 -23.60 25.16 -3.88
CA VAL A 408 -22.68 24.11 -4.23
C VAL A 408 -22.15 23.61 -2.91
N ALA A 409 -22.30 22.33 -2.64
CA ALA A 409 -21.61 21.67 -1.53
C ALA A 409 -20.11 21.87 -1.73
N HIS A 410 -19.57 23.01 -1.30
CA HIS A 410 -18.18 23.14 -0.95
C HIS A 410 -18.03 22.28 0.31
N THR A 411 -17.55 21.04 0.16
CA THR A 411 -16.73 20.47 1.21
C THR A 411 -15.78 21.59 1.60
N SER A 412 -15.88 22.08 2.83
CA SER A 412 -15.09 23.19 3.34
C SER A 412 -13.61 22.88 3.05
N GLN A 413 -13.07 23.52 2.01
CA GLN A 413 -11.66 23.43 1.66
C GLN A 413 -10.92 24.22 2.74
N THR A 414 -10.63 23.54 3.84
CA THR A 414 -9.96 24.13 5.00
C THR A 414 -8.53 24.47 4.60
N ALA A 415 -8.09 25.66 4.90
CA ALA A 415 -6.72 26.06 4.62
C ALA A 415 -5.73 25.18 5.39
N CYS A 416 -4.66 24.71 4.72
CA CYS A 416 -3.64 23.86 5.32
C CYS A 416 -2.74 24.58 6.32
N ALA A 417 -3.00 25.85 6.63
CA ALA A 417 -2.17 26.69 7.49
C ALA A 417 -1.90 26.08 8.89
N ALA A 418 -2.89 25.35 9.43
CA ALA A 418 -2.77 24.67 10.71
C ALA A 418 -1.83 23.42 10.68
N ARG A 419 -1.59 22.85 9.51
CA ARG A 419 -0.72 21.66 9.33
C ARG A 419 0.66 22.00 8.78
N THR A 420 0.92 23.28 8.42
CA THR A 420 2.24 23.69 7.91
C THR A 420 3.22 23.71 9.07
N PRO A 421 4.32 22.94 9.02
CA PRO A 421 5.28 22.88 10.11
C PRO A 421 5.99 24.22 10.30
N ARG A 422 6.15 24.64 11.56
CA ARG A 422 6.81 25.89 11.95
C ARG A 422 8.09 25.64 12.73
N THR A 423 8.19 24.44 13.28
CA THR A 423 9.31 24.01 14.13
C THR A 423 9.86 22.67 13.68
N TRP A 424 11.01 22.28 14.20
CA TRP A 424 11.57 20.96 14.01
C TRP A 424 10.67 19.85 14.56
N ASP A 425 10.03 20.08 15.70
CA ASP A 425 9.13 19.10 16.32
C ASP A 425 7.88 18.85 15.45
N ASP A 426 7.35 19.91 14.80
CA ASP A 426 6.29 19.77 13.82
C ASP A 426 6.72 18.89 12.64
N LEU A 427 7.97 19.00 12.19
CA LEU A 427 8.51 18.14 11.13
C LEU A 427 8.61 16.69 11.55
N LEU A 428 9.07 16.41 12.78
CA LEU A 428 9.10 15.05 13.32
C LEU A 428 7.69 14.48 13.43
N PHE A 429 6.73 15.30 13.85
CA PHE A 429 5.32 14.91 13.87
C PHE A 429 4.82 14.55 12.47
N LEU A 430 5.14 15.36 11.46
CA LEU A 430 4.77 15.08 10.08
C LEU A 430 5.40 13.78 9.53
N ILE A 431 6.60 13.38 9.96
CA ILE A 431 7.14 12.05 9.61
C ILE A 431 6.20 10.95 10.12
N GLY A 432 5.74 11.06 11.37
CA GLY A 432 4.77 10.15 11.95
C GLY A 432 3.45 10.13 11.15
N ASP A 433 2.97 11.29 10.75
CA ASP A 433 1.77 11.43 9.93
C ASP A 433 1.95 10.85 8.51
N CYS A 434 3.11 11.05 7.87
CA CYS A 434 3.43 10.41 6.59
C CYS A 434 3.34 8.88 6.68
N ILE A 435 3.72 8.30 7.82
CA ILE A 435 3.64 6.86 8.06
C ILE A 435 2.21 6.42 8.34
N ARG A 436 1.46 7.21 9.09
CA ARG A 436 0.10 6.91 9.56
C ARG A 436 -0.98 7.18 8.52
N GLU A 437 -1.05 8.42 8.04
CA GLU A 437 -2.11 8.88 7.14
C GLU A 437 -1.82 8.51 5.70
N ARG A 438 -0.53 8.52 5.34
CA ARG A 438 -0.04 8.24 3.97
C ARG A 438 -0.71 9.12 2.93
N SER A 439 -1.19 10.27 3.38
CA SER A 439 -1.86 11.26 2.56
C SER A 439 -0.85 12.00 1.68
N PRO A 440 -1.18 12.27 0.40
CA PRO A 440 -0.37 13.10 -0.47
C PRO A 440 -0.12 14.49 0.11
N LEU A 441 -1.10 15.05 0.80
CA LEU A 441 -1.00 16.34 1.47
C LEU A 441 0.10 16.34 2.52
N VAL A 442 0.05 15.39 3.45
CA VAL A 442 1.03 15.30 4.55
C VAL A 442 2.44 15.12 4.02
N LEU A 443 2.60 14.29 2.98
CA LEU A 443 3.89 14.07 2.34
C LEU A 443 4.44 15.34 1.68
N ASP A 444 3.60 16.11 0.99
CA ASP A 444 3.98 17.36 0.36
C ASP A 444 4.31 18.46 1.38
N LEU A 445 3.55 18.55 2.48
CA LEU A 445 3.82 19.47 3.58
C LEU A 445 5.12 19.13 4.30
N PHE A 446 5.43 17.84 4.46
CA PHE A 446 6.71 17.41 5.02
C PHE A 446 7.90 17.88 4.17
N PHE A 447 7.89 17.64 2.85
CA PHE A 447 8.97 18.07 1.97
C PHE A 447 9.11 19.59 1.92
N GLU A 448 8.00 20.32 1.89
CA GLU A 448 8.03 21.79 1.93
C GLU A 448 8.55 22.29 3.28
N GLY A 449 8.03 21.77 4.40
CA GLY A 449 8.47 22.15 5.73
C GLY A 449 9.95 21.87 5.96
N LEU A 450 10.42 20.70 5.53
CA LEU A 450 11.85 20.38 5.61
C LEU A 450 12.70 21.37 4.80
N ASN A 451 12.21 21.78 3.63
CA ASN A 451 12.87 22.77 2.79
C ASN A 451 12.91 24.16 3.46
N GLN A 452 11.83 24.58 4.13
CA GLN A 452 11.74 25.89 4.78
C GLN A 452 12.53 25.96 6.11
N LEU A 453 12.54 24.88 6.86
CA LEU A 453 13.10 24.81 8.21
C LEU A 453 14.55 24.31 8.26
N GLN A 454 15.29 24.35 7.14
CA GLN A 454 16.67 23.84 7.06
C GLN A 454 17.60 24.39 8.16
N ALA A 455 17.44 25.67 8.54
CA ALA A 455 18.23 26.31 9.57
C ALA A 455 17.94 25.85 11.00
N GLN A 456 16.79 25.18 11.21
CA GLN A 456 16.33 24.69 12.51
C GLN A 456 16.60 23.18 12.69
N ILE A 457 17.12 22.49 11.68
CA ILE A 457 17.45 21.08 11.76
C ILE A 457 18.57 20.87 12.80
N PRO A 458 18.33 20.13 13.89
CA PRO A 458 19.33 19.91 14.91
C PRO A 458 20.43 18.96 14.40
N ALA A 459 21.63 19.04 14.99
CA ALA A 459 22.76 18.23 14.55
C ALA A 459 22.54 16.71 14.75
N ASP A 460 21.75 16.33 15.74
CA ASP A 460 21.40 14.96 16.10
C ASP A 460 20.12 14.44 15.42
N TYR A 461 19.62 15.16 14.40
CA TYR A 461 18.41 14.74 13.67
C TYR A 461 18.43 13.28 13.18
N PRO A 462 19.57 12.68 12.81
CA PRO A 462 19.56 11.27 12.38
C PRO A 462 19.14 10.32 13.48
N GLU A 463 19.50 10.58 14.73
CA GLU A 463 19.09 9.76 15.87
C GLU A 463 17.61 9.96 16.20
N GLN A 464 17.08 11.16 16.02
CA GLN A 464 15.66 11.48 16.23
C GLN A 464 14.77 10.86 15.14
N VAL A 465 15.23 10.76 13.90
CA VAL A 465 14.51 10.15 12.76
C VAL A 465 14.60 8.62 12.74
N LYS A 466 15.63 8.04 13.33
CA LYS A 466 15.90 6.59 13.33
C LYS A 466 14.73 5.68 13.80
N PRO A 467 13.91 6.05 14.79
CA PRO A 467 12.73 5.27 15.17
C PRO A 467 11.72 5.13 14.04
N TYR A 468 11.52 6.19 13.26
CA TYR A 468 10.59 6.21 12.12
C TYR A 468 11.07 5.33 10.96
N LEU A 469 12.39 5.30 10.70
CA LEU A 469 12.99 4.40 9.73
C LEU A 469 12.69 2.93 10.05
N LYS A 470 12.73 2.55 11.33
CA LYS A 470 12.38 1.18 11.75
C LYS A 470 10.92 0.84 11.46
N GLN A 471 10.00 1.78 11.65
CA GLN A 471 8.57 1.57 11.34
C GLN A 471 8.33 1.39 9.84
N LEU A 472 9.09 2.10 9.00
CA LEU A 472 8.99 2.00 7.55
C LEU A 472 9.58 0.71 6.98
N LEU A 473 10.52 0.06 7.66
CA LEU A 473 11.16 -1.19 7.24
C LEU A 473 10.18 -2.37 7.06
N SER A 474 8.99 -2.30 7.62
CA SER A 474 7.96 -3.34 7.53
C SER A 474 6.96 -3.10 6.39
N ASN A 475 7.16 -2.08 5.57
CA ASN A 475 6.16 -1.62 4.61
C ASN A 475 6.67 -1.73 3.16
N GLU A 476 6.12 -2.68 2.39
CA GLU A 476 6.55 -2.99 1.02
C GLU A 476 5.90 -2.08 -0.06
N ARG A 477 5.27 -0.98 0.32
CA ARG A 477 4.49 -0.13 -0.60
C ARG A 477 5.37 0.86 -1.34
N ALA A 478 4.97 1.22 -2.56
CA ALA A 478 5.78 2.02 -3.46
C ALA A 478 6.09 3.43 -2.91
N VAL A 479 5.07 4.17 -2.51
CA VAL A 479 5.24 5.54 -1.94
C VAL A 479 6.04 5.49 -0.64
N THR A 480 5.70 4.56 0.25
CA THR A 480 6.38 4.38 1.54
C THR A 480 7.84 3.95 1.37
N SER A 481 8.14 3.10 0.38
CA SER A 481 9.52 2.69 0.09
C SER A 481 10.36 3.86 -0.43
N LEU A 482 9.78 4.76 -1.23
CA LEU A 482 10.46 5.97 -1.68
C LEU A 482 10.69 6.95 -0.51
N PHE A 483 9.71 7.09 0.39
CA PHE A 483 9.85 7.93 1.57
C PHE A 483 10.90 7.38 2.53
N TYR A 484 10.92 6.07 2.75
CA TYR A 484 12.01 5.40 3.48
C TYR A 484 13.37 5.71 2.88
N GLN A 485 13.50 5.54 1.57
CA GLN A 485 14.76 5.81 0.86
C GLN A 485 15.22 7.26 1.06
N PHE A 486 14.27 8.21 1.03
CA PHE A 486 14.58 9.61 1.31
C PHE A 486 15.15 9.79 2.73
N LEU A 487 14.45 9.30 3.74
CA LEU A 487 14.85 9.46 5.15
C LEU A 487 16.20 8.78 5.43
N ASP A 488 16.42 7.59 4.87
CA ASP A 488 17.68 6.86 5.04
C ASP A 488 18.86 7.59 4.41
N LEU A 489 18.70 8.09 3.19
CA LEU A 489 19.73 8.88 2.51
C LEU A 489 20.02 10.19 3.24
N TRP A 490 18.98 10.85 3.72
CA TRP A 490 19.12 12.10 4.46
C TRP A 490 19.84 11.89 5.81
N CYS A 491 19.45 10.86 6.57
CA CYS A 491 20.07 10.54 7.86
C CYS A 491 21.50 10.01 7.74
N SER A 492 21.78 9.20 6.70
CA SER A 492 23.11 8.62 6.52
C SER A 492 24.13 9.61 5.96
N GLN A 493 23.68 10.78 5.48
CA GLN A 493 24.51 11.78 4.78
C GLN A 493 25.37 11.14 3.68
N SER A 494 24.96 9.98 3.22
CA SER A 494 25.71 9.20 2.25
C SER A 494 25.55 9.80 0.86
N PRO A 495 26.63 9.91 0.08
CA PRO A 495 26.56 10.31 -1.31
C PRO A 495 26.00 9.21 -2.23
N ILE A 496 25.37 8.18 -1.67
CA ILE A 496 24.83 7.04 -2.44
C ILE A 496 23.76 7.57 -3.40
N PRO A 497 23.85 7.23 -4.69
CA PRO A 497 22.88 7.67 -5.67
C PRO A 497 21.50 7.09 -5.35
N LEU A 498 20.46 7.86 -5.62
CA LEU A 498 19.04 7.47 -5.56
C LEU A 498 18.67 6.22 -6.39
N VAL A 499 19.64 5.65 -7.09
CA VAL A 499 19.51 4.43 -7.89
C VAL A 499 20.43 3.38 -7.28
N TYR A 500 19.84 2.43 -6.59
CA TYR A 500 20.59 1.30 -6.04
C TYR A 500 20.93 0.32 -7.16
N ASN A 501 22.18 -0.07 -7.19
CA ASN A 501 22.62 -1.18 -8.03
C ASN A 501 22.32 -2.50 -7.29
N THR A 502 21.14 -3.05 -7.52
CA THR A 502 20.68 -4.27 -6.86
C THR A 502 21.59 -5.47 -7.08
N ASN A 503 22.38 -5.49 -8.17
CA ASN A 503 23.38 -6.53 -8.40
C ASN A 503 24.61 -6.33 -7.51
N LYS A 504 25.04 -5.08 -7.30
CA LYS A 504 26.14 -4.79 -6.36
C LYS A 504 25.73 -5.12 -4.93
N GLU A 505 24.55 -4.72 -4.52
CA GLU A 505 23.99 -5.05 -3.20
C GLU A 505 23.84 -6.57 -3.02
N TRP A 506 23.45 -7.28 -4.08
CA TRP A 506 23.40 -8.74 -4.03
C TRP A 506 24.77 -9.35 -3.78
N ASN A 507 25.79 -8.85 -4.44
CA ASN A 507 27.18 -9.32 -4.23
C ASN A 507 27.67 -9.00 -2.81
N GLU A 508 27.40 -7.79 -2.30
CA GLU A 508 27.72 -7.41 -0.92
C GLU A 508 27.02 -8.31 0.10
N LEU A 509 25.75 -8.62 -0.13
CA LEU A 509 25.00 -9.57 0.69
C LEU A 509 25.66 -10.96 0.70
N GLN A 510 26.11 -11.43 -0.46
CA GLN A 510 26.82 -12.69 -0.58
C GLN A 510 28.15 -12.70 0.21
N GLU A 511 28.90 -11.59 0.18
CA GLU A 511 30.12 -11.47 0.98
C GLU A 511 29.83 -11.49 2.49
N LEU A 512 28.78 -10.80 2.94
CA LEU A 512 28.36 -10.86 4.34
C LEU A 512 27.99 -12.28 4.78
N TYR A 513 27.36 -13.05 3.91
CA TYR A 513 27.07 -14.47 4.17
C TYR A 513 28.34 -15.33 4.22
N LYS A 514 29.28 -15.12 3.30
CA LYS A 514 30.60 -15.81 3.31
C LYS A 514 31.39 -15.51 4.58
N GLU A 515 31.34 -14.27 5.06
CA GLU A 515 31.99 -13.81 6.29
C GLU A 515 31.25 -14.24 7.56
N LYS A 516 30.14 -15.00 7.45
CA LYS A 516 29.29 -15.46 8.58
C LYS A 516 28.69 -14.29 9.41
N LYS A 517 28.54 -13.12 8.84
CA LYS A 517 27.95 -11.94 9.47
C LYS A 517 26.42 -11.93 9.31
N TYR A 518 25.74 -12.97 9.76
CA TYR A 518 24.34 -13.26 9.46
C TYR A 518 23.37 -12.18 9.91
N SER A 519 23.53 -11.60 11.10
CA SER A 519 22.68 -10.52 11.58
C SER A 519 22.81 -9.24 10.73
N GLN A 520 24.02 -9.00 10.19
CA GLN A 520 24.25 -7.88 9.29
C GLN A 520 23.65 -8.16 7.89
N ALA A 521 23.80 -9.40 7.41
CA ALA A 521 23.24 -9.85 6.15
C ALA A 521 21.72 -9.76 6.14
N GLU A 522 21.05 -10.11 7.23
CA GLU A 522 19.59 -10.02 7.34
C GLU A 522 19.10 -8.57 7.29
N LYS A 523 19.72 -7.67 8.08
CA LYS A 523 19.42 -6.23 7.99
C LYS A 523 19.67 -5.69 6.59
N PHE A 524 20.77 -6.12 5.97
CA PHE A 524 21.13 -5.69 4.63
C PHE A 524 20.11 -6.21 3.59
N ASN A 525 19.62 -7.45 3.75
CA ASN A 525 18.60 -7.99 2.84
C ASN A 525 17.26 -7.25 2.96
N LYS A 526 16.80 -6.94 4.17
CA LYS A 526 15.60 -6.10 4.36
C LYS A 526 15.76 -4.74 3.68
N LEU A 527 16.90 -4.09 3.85
CA LEU A 527 17.22 -2.85 3.15
C LEU A 527 17.20 -3.03 1.63
N ARG A 528 17.82 -4.10 1.13
CA ARG A 528 17.82 -4.42 -0.30
C ARG A 528 16.42 -4.61 -0.87
N GLU A 529 15.52 -5.27 -0.15
CA GLU A 529 14.12 -5.44 -0.56
C GLU A 529 13.40 -4.09 -0.68
N ILE A 530 13.63 -3.18 0.26
CA ILE A 530 13.10 -1.80 0.15
C ILE A 530 13.72 -1.07 -1.04
N HIS A 531 15.02 -1.23 -1.29
CA HIS A 531 15.66 -0.63 -2.45
C HIS A 531 15.12 -1.20 -3.77
N VAL A 532 14.83 -2.50 -3.84
CA VAL A 532 14.15 -3.12 -4.99
C VAL A 532 12.75 -2.55 -5.16
N SER A 533 12.00 -2.41 -4.07
CA SER A 533 10.67 -1.79 -4.08
C SER A 533 10.75 -0.32 -4.49
N ALA A 534 11.68 0.45 -3.95
CA ALA A 534 11.90 1.85 -4.32
C ALA A 534 12.32 2.01 -5.79
N ASN A 535 13.17 1.11 -6.32
CA ASN A 535 13.52 1.12 -7.75
C ASN A 535 12.32 0.81 -8.66
N LYS A 536 11.40 -0.05 -8.22
CA LYS A 536 10.12 -0.25 -8.92
C LYS A 536 9.24 1.00 -8.79
N ALA A 537 9.14 1.54 -7.58
CA ALA A 537 8.36 2.72 -7.27
C ALA A 537 8.81 3.96 -8.05
N LYS A 538 10.10 4.13 -8.30
CA LYS A 538 10.64 5.16 -9.19
C LYS A 538 10.01 5.16 -10.58
N LYS A 539 9.72 3.98 -11.12
CA LYS A 539 9.07 3.84 -12.43
C LYS A 539 7.57 4.14 -12.37
N ILE A 540 6.95 3.90 -11.21
CA ILE A 540 5.52 4.12 -10.99
C ILE A 540 5.26 5.58 -10.60
N PHE A 541 6.09 6.15 -9.72
CA PHE A 541 5.96 7.51 -9.20
C PHE A 541 7.22 8.36 -9.48
N PRO A 542 7.55 8.65 -10.74
CA PRO A 542 8.75 9.41 -11.10
C PRO A 542 8.75 10.81 -10.49
N PHE A 543 7.58 11.41 -10.26
CA PHE A 543 7.47 12.73 -9.64
C PHE A 543 7.92 12.74 -8.20
N LEU A 544 7.44 11.77 -7.41
CA LEU A 544 7.87 11.63 -6.02
C LEU A 544 9.38 11.40 -5.95
N PHE A 545 9.89 10.56 -6.84
CA PHE A 545 11.33 10.34 -6.96
C PHE A 545 12.09 11.63 -7.30
N ASN A 546 11.62 12.41 -8.29
CA ASN A 546 12.23 13.68 -8.67
C ASN A 546 12.12 14.71 -7.55
N LYS A 547 10.99 14.75 -6.83
CA LYS A 547 10.80 15.61 -5.66
C LYS A 547 11.78 15.27 -4.53
N ILE A 548 11.98 13.98 -4.26
CA ILE A 548 13.00 13.48 -3.32
C ILE A 548 14.40 13.92 -3.73
N ALA A 549 14.78 13.71 -5.00
CA ALA A 549 16.07 14.12 -5.53
C ALA A 549 16.28 15.64 -5.41
N CYS A 550 15.24 16.40 -5.72
CA CYS A 550 15.26 17.87 -5.59
C CYS A 550 15.39 18.30 -4.13
N THR A 551 14.67 17.66 -3.20
CA THR A 551 14.78 17.97 -1.78
C THR A 551 16.19 17.73 -1.26
N LEU A 552 16.81 16.59 -1.57
CA LEU A 552 18.18 16.28 -1.16
C LEU A 552 19.18 17.29 -1.75
N ARG A 553 18.99 17.72 -3.00
CA ARG A 553 19.79 18.77 -3.63
C ARG A 553 19.61 20.10 -2.90
N LYS A 554 18.37 20.54 -2.66
CA LYS A 554 18.05 21.78 -1.95
C LYS A 554 18.68 21.82 -0.55
N LEU A 555 18.61 20.72 0.21
CA LEU A 555 19.25 20.59 1.53
C LEU A 555 20.78 20.76 1.43
N LYS A 556 21.41 20.13 0.44
CA LYS A 556 22.84 20.23 0.20
C LYS A 556 23.27 21.64 -0.19
N GLU A 557 22.48 22.31 -1.02
CA GLU A 557 22.75 23.66 -1.55
C GLU A 557 22.23 24.76 -0.61
N LYS A 558 21.56 24.42 0.47
CA LYS A 558 20.85 25.33 1.39
C LYS A 558 19.85 26.24 0.65
N GLU A 559 19.18 25.67 -0.37
CA GLU A 559 18.16 26.35 -1.15
C GLU A 559 16.80 26.23 -0.48
N THR A 560 16.13 27.36 -0.20
CA THR A 560 14.83 27.41 0.49
C THR A 560 13.67 27.79 -0.45
N LEU A 561 13.87 27.82 -1.77
CA LEU A 561 12.79 28.10 -2.72
C LEU A 561 11.68 27.05 -2.58
N PRO A 562 10.39 27.49 -2.57
CA PRO A 562 9.26 26.58 -2.30
C PRO A 562 9.07 25.54 -3.41
N PHE A 563 8.40 24.43 -3.09
CA PHE A 563 7.83 23.56 -4.12
C PHE A 563 6.54 24.20 -4.65
N ILE A 564 6.40 24.28 -5.97
CA ILE A 564 5.25 24.88 -6.63
C ILE A 564 3.99 24.07 -6.33
N SER A 565 4.11 22.73 -6.31
CA SER A 565 2.99 21.79 -6.14
C SER A 565 2.49 21.60 -4.71
N THR A 566 3.11 22.23 -3.69
CA THR A 566 2.69 22.06 -2.30
C THR A 566 1.28 22.62 -2.09
N PRO A 567 0.32 21.81 -1.58
CA PRO A 567 -1.03 22.25 -1.34
C PRO A 567 -1.15 23.39 -0.32
N THR A 568 -2.12 24.25 -0.52
CA THR A 568 -2.54 25.29 0.44
C THR A 568 -3.90 24.99 1.06
N HIS A 569 -4.66 24.06 0.48
CA HIS A 569 -6.00 23.66 0.90
C HIS A 569 -6.18 22.15 0.80
N ASP A 570 -6.92 21.59 1.75
CA ASP A 570 -7.31 20.19 1.74
C ASP A 570 -8.17 19.87 0.49
N PRO A 571 -8.07 18.69 -0.10
CA PRO A 571 -7.11 17.63 0.22
C PRO A 571 -5.75 17.81 -0.44
N PHE A 572 -5.64 18.60 -1.52
CA PHE A 572 -4.41 18.81 -2.30
C PHE A 572 -4.50 20.03 -3.24
N TYR A 573 -5.39 20.96 -2.97
CA TYR A 573 -5.56 22.12 -3.83
C TYR A 573 -4.62 23.27 -3.47
N ILE A 574 -4.38 24.14 -4.45
CA ILE A 574 -3.47 25.30 -4.34
C ILE A 574 -4.23 26.56 -4.68
N GLU A 575 -4.10 27.58 -3.84
CA GLU A 575 -4.57 28.92 -4.11
C GLU A 575 -3.82 29.50 -5.33
N PRO A 576 -4.52 29.97 -6.38
CA PRO A 576 -3.88 30.45 -7.60
C PRO A 576 -2.89 31.61 -7.40
N LEU A 577 -3.13 32.51 -6.45
CA LEU A 577 -2.17 33.58 -6.12
C LEU A 577 -0.88 33.01 -5.54
N THR A 578 -0.98 32.10 -4.60
CA THR A 578 0.20 31.44 -4.01
C THR A 578 1.00 30.66 -5.06
N PHE A 579 0.34 30.00 -5.99
CA PHE A 579 1.02 29.33 -7.10
C PHE A 579 1.86 30.32 -7.94
N LEU A 580 1.29 31.46 -8.32
CA LEU A 580 2.01 32.50 -9.09
C LEU A 580 3.15 33.12 -8.27
N GLU A 581 2.92 33.43 -7.00
CA GLU A 581 3.93 33.99 -6.10
C GLU A 581 5.14 33.06 -5.96
N ARG A 582 4.91 31.74 -5.87
CA ARG A 582 6.00 30.77 -5.81
C ARG A 582 6.84 30.78 -7.09
N ILE A 583 6.24 30.88 -8.26
CA ILE A 583 6.95 30.98 -9.55
C ILE A 583 7.77 32.27 -9.61
N ILE A 584 7.17 33.39 -9.21
CA ILE A 584 7.85 34.69 -9.15
C ILE A 584 9.09 34.65 -8.22
N GLN A 585 9.04 33.89 -7.11
CA GLN A 585 10.19 33.71 -6.25
C GLN A 585 11.39 33.05 -6.98
N TYR A 586 11.13 32.09 -7.84
CA TYR A 586 12.18 31.48 -8.68
C TYR A 586 12.73 32.49 -9.69
N GLU A 587 11.88 33.24 -10.38
CA GLU A 587 12.29 34.22 -11.38
C GLU A 587 13.14 35.33 -10.76
N LYS A 588 12.79 35.82 -9.55
CA LYS A 588 13.55 36.85 -8.81
C LYS A 588 15.01 36.47 -8.54
N VAL A 589 15.31 35.19 -8.43
CA VAL A 589 16.67 34.69 -8.21
C VAL A 589 17.30 34.11 -9.48
N GLY A 590 16.66 34.28 -10.63
CA GLY A 590 17.16 33.81 -11.92
C GLY A 590 17.15 32.27 -12.05
N LYS A 591 16.29 31.57 -11.31
CA LYS A 591 16.14 30.10 -11.38
C LYS A 591 14.82 29.74 -12.06
N THR A 592 14.80 28.56 -12.69
CA THR A 592 13.59 27.97 -13.26
C THR A 592 13.15 26.81 -12.37
N PRO A 593 11.86 26.77 -11.93
CA PRO A 593 11.35 25.64 -11.18
C PRO A 593 11.29 24.39 -12.08
N ILE A 594 11.25 23.21 -11.46
CA ILE A 594 11.11 21.95 -12.19
C ILE A 594 9.75 21.94 -12.91
N GLN A 595 9.73 21.64 -14.21
CA GLN A 595 8.52 21.68 -15.02
C GLN A 595 7.42 20.77 -14.47
N GLU A 596 7.78 19.58 -14.00
CA GLU A 596 6.84 18.64 -13.39
C GLU A 596 6.15 19.23 -12.16
N ASP A 597 6.90 19.91 -11.32
CA ASP A 597 6.37 20.53 -10.11
C ASP A 597 5.39 21.67 -10.45
N VAL A 598 5.69 22.42 -11.52
CA VAL A 598 4.79 23.44 -12.07
C VAL A 598 3.52 22.82 -12.64
N ILE A 599 3.62 21.71 -13.39
CA ILE A 599 2.47 21.00 -13.96
C ILE A 599 1.57 20.45 -12.86
N ILE A 600 2.12 19.81 -11.84
CA ILE A 600 1.35 19.31 -10.71
C ILE A 600 0.68 20.47 -9.97
N GLY A 601 1.42 21.55 -9.73
CA GLY A 601 0.87 22.77 -9.13
C GLY A 601 -0.31 23.33 -9.92
N LEU A 602 -0.17 23.42 -11.24
CA LEU A 602 -1.24 23.88 -12.15
C LEU A 602 -2.49 22.98 -12.09
N ASN A 603 -2.30 21.66 -12.06
CA ASN A 603 -3.38 20.69 -11.94
C ASN A 603 -4.15 20.80 -10.61
N ARG A 604 -3.45 21.23 -9.58
CA ARG A 604 -3.99 21.37 -8.22
C ARG A 604 -4.62 22.74 -7.95
N LEU A 605 -4.63 23.66 -8.91
CA LEU A 605 -5.25 24.96 -8.70
C LEU A 605 -6.73 24.82 -8.33
N LEU A 606 -7.16 25.57 -7.33
CA LEU A 606 -8.57 25.71 -6.99
C LEU A 606 -9.36 26.10 -8.24
N PRO A 607 -10.46 25.42 -8.56
CA PRO A 607 -11.28 25.70 -9.73
C PRO A 607 -12.18 26.93 -9.48
N THR A 608 -11.55 28.09 -9.24
CA THR A 608 -12.19 29.38 -9.02
C THR A 608 -12.14 30.23 -10.30
N GLU A 609 -12.97 31.26 -10.37
CA GLU A 609 -12.88 32.27 -11.42
C GLU A 609 -11.53 33.01 -11.30
N ILE A 610 -10.96 33.36 -12.46
CA ILE A 610 -9.68 34.06 -12.52
C ILE A 610 -9.91 35.53 -12.16
N THR A 611 -9.26 35.98 -11.09
CA THR A 611 -9.37 37.35 -10.58
C THR A 611 -8.38 38.30 -11.28
N GLU A 612 -8.65 39.61 -11.22
CA GLU A 612 -7.72 40.61 -11.75
C GLU A 612 -6.34 40.57 -11.06
N ALA A 613 -6.30 40.29 -9.75
CA ALA A 613 -5.05 40.13 -9.03
C ALA A 613 -4.20 38.99 -9.60
N GLN A 614 -4.82 37.86 -9.93
CA GLN A 614 -4.15 36.73 -10.56
C GLN A 614 -3.65 37.07 -11.97
N LYS A 615 -4.43 37.81 -12.76
CA LYS A 615 -4.01 38.29 -14.08
C LYS A 615 -2.80 39.22 -13.99
N GLN A 616 -2.79 40.17 -13.06
CA GLN A 616 -1.67 41.09 -12.86
C GLN A 616 -0.40 40.34 -12.45
N LEU A 617 -0.49 39.36 -11.54
CA LEU A 617 0.66 38.54 -11.20
C LEU A 617 1.14 37.67 -12.39
N ALA A 618 0.23 37.07 -13.15
CA ALA A 618 0.60 36.30 -14.33
C ALA A 618 1.25 37.16 -15.42
N LEU A 619 0.81 38.42 -15.58
CA LEU A 619 1.42 39.39 -16.50
C LEU A 619 2.87 39.71 -16.13
N SER A 620 3.22 39.69 -14.84
CA SER A 620 4.59 39.98 -14.35
C SER A 620 5.59 38.84 -14.59
N LEU A 621 5.11 37.66 -14.96
CA LEU A 621 5.99 36.51 -15.25
C LEU A 621 6.81 36.76 -16.54
N THR A 622 8.08 36.41 -16.49
CA THR A 622 9.05 36.61 -17.59
C THR A 622 9.84 35.38 -18.00
N GLY A 623 9.78 34.31 -17.19
CA GLY A 623 10.53 33.06 -17.43
C GLY A 623 9.95 32.20 -18.56
N ASP A 624 10.57 31.06 -18.81
CA ASP A 624 10.23 30.12 -19.89
C ASP A 624 8.77 29.65 -19.83
N TYR A 625 8.16 29.61 -18.66
CA TYR A 625 6.80 29.16 -18.44
C TYR A 625 5.77 30.30 -18.54
N ALA A 626 6.21 31.56 -18.56
CA ALA A 626 5.36 32.73 -18.60
C ALA A 626 4.32 32.67 -19.74
N PRO A 627 4.65 32.36 -21.01
CA PRO A 627 3.65 32.34 -22.08
C PRO A 627 2.50 31.38 -21.83
N ALA A 628 2.79 30.17 -21.34
CA ALA A 628 1.77 29.15 -21.06
C ALA A 628 0.89 29.53 -19.86
N LEU A 629 1.49 30.09 -18.81
CA LEU A 629 0.76 30.52 -17.62
C LEU A 629 -0.07 31.79 -17.90
N GLN A 630 0.46 32.75 -18.64
CA GLN A 630 -0.29 33.92 -19.09
C GLN A 630 -1.51 33.54 -19.93
N TYR A 631 -1.39 32.51 -20.77
CA TYR A 631 -2.52 31.94 -21.50
C TYR A 631 -3.54 31.33 -20.53
N TYR A 632 -3.09 30.52 -19.56
CA TYR A 632 -3.97 29.92 -18.57
C TYR A 632 -4.76 30.97 -17.79
N PHE A 633 -4.10 32.03 -17.31
CA PHE A 633 -4.68 33.12 -16.53
C PHE A 633 -5.33 34.21 -17.39
N GLU A 634 -5.55 33.95 -18.70
CA GLU A 634 -6.30 34.83 -19.62
C GLU A 634 -5.67 36.21 -19.87
N VAL A 635 -4.37 36.32 -19.67
CA VAL A 635 -3.59 37.54 -19.95
C VAL A 635 -3.15 37.57 -21.43
N SER A 636 -2.88 36.40 -22.00
CA SER A 636 -2.49 36.24 -23.40
C SER A 636 -3.40 35.23 -24.10
N LYS A 637 -3.61 35.44 -25.40
CA LYS A 637 -4.28 34.46 -26.30
C LYS A 637 -3.30 33.78 -27.23
N THR A 638 -2.02 34.10 -27.17
CA THR A 638 -1.00 33.59 -28.06
C THR A 638 -0.46 32.24 -27.57
N ILE A 639 -0.47 31.24 -28.42
CA ILE A 639 0.10 29.92 -28.13
C ILE A 639 1.52 29.91 -28.71
N THR A 640 2.53 29.76 -27.87
CA THR A 640 3.94 29.69 -28.25
C THR A 640 4.57 28.43 -27.68
N ILE A 641 4.56 27.36 -28.47
CA ILE A 641 5.05 26.05 -28.03
C ILE A 641 6.51 25.86 -28.44
N THR A 642 7.35 25.54 -27.48
CA THR A 642 8.71 25.02 -27.67
C THR A 642 8.77 23.55 -27.27
N ASP A 643 9.82 22.84 -27.68
CA ASP A 643 9.99 21.42 -27.26
C ASP A 643 10.11 21.30 -25.73
N ALA A 644 10.72 22.28 -25.07
CA ALA A 644 10.88 22.32 -23.63
C ALA A 644 9.55 22.57 -22.90
N THR A 645 8.63 23.35 -23.47
CA THR A 645 7.37 23.75 -22.81
C THR A 645 6.15 23.00 -23.34
N ARG A 646 6.31 22.10 -24.31
CA ARG A 646 5.22 21.40 -25.00
C ARG A 646 4.28 20.65 -24.03
N VAL A 647 4.83 19.95 -23.03
CA VAL A 647 4.04 19.20 -22.06
C VAL A 647 3.25 20.16 -21.17
N LEU A 648 3.84 21.27 -20.71
CA LEU A 648 3.15 22.31 -19.95
C LEU A 648 2.01 22.92 -20.78
N TRP A 649 2.26 23.23 -22.05
CA TRP A 649 1.21 23.73 -22.94
C TRP A 649 0.08 22.73 -23.15
N GLY A 650 0.38 21.45 -23.30
CA GLY A 650 -0.62 20.40 -23.39
C GLY A 650 -1.51 20.37 -22.17
N GLN A 651 -0.93 20.55 -20.99
CA GLN A 651 -1.68 20.63 -19.74
C GLN A 651 -2.56 21.90 -19.66
N VAL A 652 -1.99 23.05 -19.96
CA VAL A 652 -2.72 24.32 -19.98
C VAL A 652 -3.93 24.28 -20.92
N LEU A 653 -3.73 23.84 -22.15
CA LEU A 653 -4.77 23.73 -23.16
C LEU A 653 -5.87 22.76 -22.72
N ARG A 654 -5.48 21.60 -22.18
CA ARG A 654 -6.43 20.58 -21.71
C ARG A 654 -7.26 21.05 -20.51
N LEU A 655 -6.67 21.80 -19.57
CA LEU A 655 -7.40 22.38 -18.45
C LEU A 655 -8.37 23.50 -18.86
N LYS A 656 -8.08 24.20 -19.98
CA LYS A 656 -8.99 25.23 -20.53
C LYS A 656 -10.10 24.63 -21.36
N ASP A 657 -9.78 23.57 -22.11
CA ASP A 657 -10.76 22.87 -22.97
C ASP A 657 -10.46 21.35 -22.94
N ILE A 658 -11.24 20.65 -22.14
CA ILE A 658 -11.10 19.21 -21.93
C ILE A 658 -11.37 18.41 -23.19
N ASP A 659 -12.29 18.86 -24.03
CA ASP A 659 -12.68 18.18 -25.27
C ASP A 659 -11.93 18.74 -26.50
N GLY A 660 -11.04 19.71 -26.29
CA GLY A 660 -10.29 20.38 -27.36
C GLY A 660 -9.36 19.43 -28.13
N VAL A 661 -9.15 19.75 -29.39
CA VAL A 661 -8.16 19.11 -30.25
C VAL A 661 -7.07 20.12 -30.56
N PHE A 662 -5.81 19.80 -30.23
CA PHE A 662 -4.66 20.71 -30.28
C PHE A 662 -3.58 20.18 -31.22
N PRO A 663 -3.74 20.33 -32.55
CA PRO A 663 -2.76 19.82 -33.54
C PRO A 663 -1.36 20.40 -33.36
N GLU A 664 -1.23 21.60 -32.75
CA GLU A 664 0.03 22.30 -32.48
C GLU A 664 0.95 21.51 -31.54
N LEU A 665 0.37 20.60 -30.76
CA LEU A 665 1.10 19.74 -29.83
C LEU A 665 1.67 18.49 -30.50
N GLU A 666 1.29 18.21 -31.76
CA GLU A 666 1.67 16.96 -32.43
C GLU A 666 3.19 16.90 -32.68
N ILE A 667 3.77 15.75 -32.39
CA ILE A 667 5.16 15.40 -32.79
C ILE A 667 5.07 14.12 -33.63
N PRO A 668 5.24 14.20 -34.95
CA PRO A 668 5.09 13.05 -35.85
C PRO A 668 5.99 11.85 -35.50
N GLN A 669 7.18 12.12 -34.93
CA GLN A 669 8.15 11.09 -34.57
C GLN A 669 7.86 10.48 -33.15
N LYS A 670 6.91 11.00 -32.41
CA LYS A 670 6.56 10.53 -31.06
C LYS A 670 5.05 10.28 -30.95
N PRO A 671 4.55 9.19 -31.55
CA PRO A 671 3.10 8.90 -31.55
C PRO A 671 2.51 8.73 -30.14
N ASN A 672 3.34 8.51 -29.13
CA ASN A 672 2.90 8.36 -27.74
C ASN A 672 2.41 9.68 -27.11
N LEU A 673 2.60 10.84 -27.77
CA LEU A 673 2.08 12.13 -27.30
C LEU A 673 0.71 12.48 -27.88
N GLN A 674 0.05 11.55 -28.56
CA GLN A 674 -1.30 11.80 -29.11
C GLN A 674 -2.36 12.15 -28.06
N GLY A 675 -2.17 11.70 -26.81
CA GLY A 675 -3.01 12.09 -25.67
C GLY A 675 -2.97 13.58 -25.33
N LEU A 676 -1.90 14.30 -25.70
CA LEU A 676 -1.87 15.77 -25.58
C LEU A 676 -2.71 16.44 -26.67
N VAL A 677 -2.73 15.86 -27.86
CA VAL A 677 -3.43 16.46 -29.04
C VAL A 677 -4.94 16.29 -28.97
N ARG A 678 -5.42 15.14 -28.51
CA ARG A 678 -6.84 14.78 -28.54
C ARG A 678 -7.36 14.43 -27.17
N PRO A 679 -8.66 14.67 -26.90
CA PRO A 679 -9.29 14.24 -25.67
C PRO A 679 -9.34 12.71 -25.58
N PHE A 680 -9.47 12.22 -24.37
CA PHE A 680 -9.53 10.80 -24.09
C PHE A 680 -10.97 10.29 -24.29
N TYR A 681 -11.22 9.52 -25.35
CA TYR A 681 -12.46 8.82 -25.60
C TYR A 681 -12.26 7.32 -25.51
N LEU A 682 -12.98 6.67 -24.64
CA LEU A 682 -12.91 5.24 -24.43
C LEU A 682 -13.93 4.54 -25.33
N LYS A 683 -13.43 3.72 -26.25
CA LYS A 683 -14.26 2.81 -27.05
C LYS A 683 -14.26 1.43 -26.43
N TYR A 684 -15.44 0.87 -26.27
CA TYR A 684 -15.61 -0.46 -25.67
C TYR A 684 -16.75 -1.23 -26.34
N LYS A 685 -16.69 -2.55 -26.17
CA LYS A 685 -17.79 -3.48 -26.51
C LYS A 685 -18.01 -4.43 -25.36
N VAL A 686 -19.17 -5.06 -25.35
CA VAL A 686 -19.50 -6.11 -24.36
C VAL A 686 -19.53 -7.44 -25.08
N GLU A 687 -18.70 -8.38 -24.68
CA GLU A 687 -18.59 -9.71 -25.30
C GLU A 687 -18.74 -10.82 -24.27
N LEU A 688 -19.36 -11.93 -24.70
CA LEU A 688 -19.45 -13.14 -23.90
C LEU A 688 -18.07 -13.83 -23.84
N THR A 689 -17.53 -13.98 -22.67
CA THR A 689 -16.22 -14.56 -22.42
C THR A 689 -16.32 -15.69 -21.40
N LYS A 690 -15.55 -16.76 -21.56
CA LYS A 690 -15.50 -17.86 -20.60
C LYS A 690 -14.34 -17.66 -19.64
N ILE A 691 -14.66 -17.48 -18.33
CA ILE A 691 -13.69 -17.29 -17.26
C ILE A 691 -13.87 -18.41 -16.25
N ASN A 692 -12.82 -19.17 -15.98
CA ASN A 692 -12.86 -20.30 -15.04
C ASN A 692 -14.05 -21.25 -15.31
N GLY A 693 -14.38 -21.50 -16.59
CA GLY A 693 -15.48 -22.35 -17.00
C GLY A 693 -16.86 -21.71 -16.97
N VAL A 694 -17.01 -20.48 -16.47
CA VAL A 694 -18.28 -19.75 -16.40
C VAL A 694 -18.36 -18.71 -17.51
N GLU A 695 -19.45 -18.71 -18.26
CA GLU A 695 -19.72 -17.69 -19.30
C GLU A 695 -20.20 -16.39 -18.64
N ARG A 696 -19.52 -15.29 -18.98
CA ARG A 696 -19.86 -13.95 -18.49
C ARG A 696 -19.67 -12.90 -19.59
N ASN A 697 -20.54 -11.91 -19.60
CA ASN A 697 -20.38 -10.75 -20.47
C ASN A 697 -19.35 -9.79 -19.87
N LYS A 698 -18.30 -9.50 -20.63
CA LYS A 698 -17.20 -8.61 -20.24
C LYS A 698 -17.15 -7.36 -21.09
N ILE A 699 -16.64 -6.29 -20.49
CA ILE A 699 -16.23 -5.10 -21.22
C ILE A 699 -14.87 -5.38 -21.85
N ILE A 700 -14.80 -5.25 -23.17
CA ILE A 700 -13.55 -5.30 -23.93
C ILE A 700 -13.31 -3.89 -24.45
N LEU A 701 -12.19 -3.29 -24.07
CA LEU A 701 -11.79 -2.00 -24.59
C LEU A 701 -11.25 -2.18 -26.01
N GLU A 702 -11.78 -1.40 -26.94
CA GLU A 702 -11.34 -1.44 -28.34
C GLU A 702 -10.09 -0.57 -28.52
N ASP A 703 -9.27 -0.93 -29.50
CA ASP A 703 -8.04 -0.23 -29.89
C ASP A 703 -6.99 -0.08 -28.78
N ASN A 704 -5.88 -0.68 -28.81
CA ASN A 704 -4.68 -0.42 -28.01
C ASN A 704 -4.69 0.97 -27.33
N TRP A 705 -5.84 1.32 -26.67
CA TRP A 705 -6.09 2.61 -26.06
C TRP A 705 -5.01 2.95 -25.06
N ASP A 706 -4.51 1.93 -24.35
CA ASP A 706 -3.38 1.94 -23.46
C ASP A 706 -2.10 2.49 -24.10
N LYS A 707 -1.80 2.10 -25.35
CA LYS A 707 -0.62 2.58 -26.08
C LYS A 707 -0.79 3.98 -26.65
N LYS A 708 -2.02 4.38 -26.95
CA LYS A 708 -2.33 5.68 -27.57
C LYS A 708 -2.65 6.78 -26.56
N HIS A 709 -3.13 6.41 -25.37
CA HIS A 709 -3.66 7.34 -24.37
C HIS A 709 -3.05 7.18 -22.98
N SER A 710 -2.14 6.23 -22.82
CA SER A 710 -1.54 5.88 -21.53
C SER A 710 -0.77 7.02 -20.86
N THR A 711 -0.33 7.95 -21.64
CA THR A 711 0.52 9.06 -21.20
C THR A 711 -0.22 10.31 -20.86
N TYR A 712 -1.42 10.13 -20.39
CA TYR A 712 -2.19 11.25 -20.03
C TYR A 712 -1.36 12.21 -19.20
N LEU A 713 -0.74 13.16 -19.85
CA LEU A 713 -0.08 14.33 -19.29
C LEU A 713 1.28 14.17 -18.67
N TYR A 714 1.70 12.97 -18.28
CA TYR A 714 2.85 12.97 -17.43
C TYR A 714 4.10 12.45 -18.03
N TYR A 715 4.09 11.45 -18.82
CA TYR A 715 5.32 10.93 -19.37
C TYR A 715 5.10 9.72 -20.26
N ASN A 716 5.78 9.71 -21.38
CA ASN A 716 5.88 8.61 -22.32
C ASN A 716 6.35 7.30 -21.69
N ASP A 717 7.08 7.37 -20.61
CA ASP A 717 7.66 6.20 -19.93
C ASP A 717 6.75 5.55 -18.91
N LEU A 718 5.77 6.26 -18.37
CA LEU A 718 4.83 5.71 -17.40
C LEU A 718 3.87 4.70 -18.03
N GLY A 719 3.36 4.97 -19.21
CA GLY A 719 2.41 4.09 -19.88
C GLY A 719 3.00 2.76 -20.31
N ALA A 720 4.22 2.74 -20.84
CA ALA A 720 4.85 1.52 -21.33
C ALA A 720 5.24 0.54 -20.21
N ASN A 721 5.56 1.04 -19.03
CA ASN A 721 6.00 0.23 -17.89
C ASN A 721 4.85 -0.18 -16.96
N TYR A 722 3.73 0.49 -17.00
CA TYR A 722 2.59 0.20 -16.13
C TYR A 722 1.89 -1.12 -16.50
N TYR A 723 1.98 -1.55 -17.75
CA TYR A 723 1.42 -2.83 -18.21
C TYR A 723 2.32 -4.04 -17.94
N ASN A 724 3.60 -3.81 -17.65
CA ASN A 724 4.51 -4.86 -17.17
C ASN A 724 4.39 -5.10 -15.64
N VAL A 725 3.68 -4.24 -14.93
CA VAL A 725 3.16 -4.60 -13.63
C VAL A 725 1.98 -5.53 -13.92
N SER A 726 2.21 -6.81 -13.71
CA SER A 726 1.28 -7.91 -13.89
C SER A 726 -0.20 -7.47 -13.83
N PRO A 727 -1.10 -7.98 -14.68
CA PRO A 727 -2.55 -7.81 -14.51
C PRO A 727 -3.06 -8.26 -13.12
N MET A 728 -2.23 -8.93 -12.36
CA MET A 728 -2.40 -9.25 -10.94
C MET A 728 -1.62 -8.34 -9.99
N GLY A 729 -0.96 -7.28 -10.47
CA GLY A 729 -0.35 -6.29 -9.60
C GLY A 729 -1.45 -5.54 -8.87
N LYS A 730 -1.65 -5.84 -7.61
CA LYS A 730 -2.55 -5.14 -6.71
C LYS A 730 -2.24 -3.66 -6.78
N VAL A 731 -3.20 -2.85 -7.19
CA VAL A 731 -3.15 -1.42 -6.95
C VAL A 731 -3.37 -1.27 -5.44
N ILE A 732 -2.35 -0.84 -4.74
CA ILE A 732 -2.42 -0.72 -3.29
C ILE A 732 -3.26 0.52 -2.97
N ASP A 733 -4.29 0.37 -2.14
CA ASP A 733 -5.28 1.41 -1.81
C ASP A 733 -4.69 2.81 -1.55
N GLU A 734 -3.49 2.88 -1.00
CA GLU A 734 -2.83 4.12 -0.61
C GLU A 734 -2.14 4.84 -1.77
N ASP A 735 -1.69 4.08 -2.76
CA ASP A 735 -1.08 4.66 -3.95
C ASP A 735 -2.14 5.35 -4.83
N ILE A 736 -3.40 4.92 -4.75
CA ILE A 736 -4.53 5.50 -5.51
C ILE A 736 -4.69 6.98 -5.17
N GLU A 737 -4.71 7.34 -3.90
CA GLU A 737 -4.91 8.72 -3.47
C GLU A 737 -3.75 9.63 -3.93
N TYR A 738 -2.52 9.12 -3.87
CA TYR A 738 -1.36 9.83 -4.39
C TYR A 738 -1.47 10.05 -5.90
N GLU A 739 -1.87 9.02 -6.67
CA GLU A 739 -2.09 9.13 -8.10
C GLU A 739 -3.15 10.18 -8.45
N LEU A 740 -4.31 10.13 -7.76
CA LEU A 740 -5.39 11.10 -7.96
C LEU A 740 -4.96 12.53 -7.63
N SER A 741 -4.09 12.70 -6.63
CA SER A 741 -3.60 14.03 -6.22
C SER A 741 -2.71 14.72 -7.26
N LEU A 742 -2.11 13.97 -8.19
CA LEU A 742 -1.23 14.56 -9.22
C LEU A 742 -1.99 15.35 -10.29
N ASN A 743 -3.22 14.94 -10.57
CA ASN A 743 -4.09 15.67 -11.49
C ASN A 743 -5.57 15.56 -11.07
N PRO A 744 -5.97 16.16 -9.95
CA PRO A 744 -7.33 16.03 -9.42
C PRO A 744 -8.41 16.63 -10.33
N ARG A 745 -8.02 17.45 -11.30
CA ARG A 745 -8.94 18.08 -12.25
C ARG A 745 -9.21 17.22 -13.49
N TYR A 746 -8.37 16.18 -13.73
CA TYR A 746 -8.56 15.26 -14.86
C TYR A 746 -7.97 13.87 -14.57
N ILE A 747 -8.78 13.03 -13.95
CA ILE A 747 -8.37 11.72 -13.41
C ILE A 747 -8.79 10.52 -14.28
N ASP A 748 -9.45 10.77 -15.40
CA ASP A 748 -10.06 9.72 -16.23
C ASP A 748 -9.11 8.65 -16.70
N GLY A 749 -7.86 9.00 -17.04
CA GLY A 749 -6.85 8.04 -17.42
C GLY A 749 -6.55 7.00 -16.33
N TRP A 750 -6.56 7.42 -15.07
CA TRP A 750 -6.39 6.55 -13.92
C TRP A 750 -7.62 5.67 -13.70
N LEU A 751 -8.81 6.25 -13.80
CA LEU A 751 -10.06 5.52 -13.62
C LEU A 751 -10.26 4.42 -14.67
N CYS A 752 -9.80 4.64 -15.90
CA CYS A 752 -9.84 3.62 -16.95
C CYS A 752 -8.94 2.41 -16.63
N LYS A 753 -7.82 2.65 -15.97
CA LYS A 753 -6.94 1.59 -15.50
C LYS A 753 -7.64 0.72 -14.44
N TYR A 754 -8.29 1.34 -13.47
CA TYR A 754 -9.08 0.61 -12.46
C TYR A 754 -10.23 -0.15 -13.09
N LEU A 755 -10.90 0.44 -14.08
CA LEU A 755 -11.94 -0.25 -14.85
C LEU A 755 -11.43 -1.57 -15.45
N LEU A 756 -10.24 -1.57 -16.06
CA LEU A 756 -9.65 -2.79 -16.64
C LEU A 756 -9.41 -3.86 -15.57
N THR A 757 -8.92 -3.47 -14.42
CA THR A 757 -8.71 -4.37 -13.28
C THR A 757 -10.03 -4.99 -12.84
N TYR A 758 -11.08 -4.18 -12.69
CA TYR A 758 -12.38 -4.65 -12.21
C TYR A 758 -13.12 -5.53 -13.21
N THR A 759 -12.99 -5.26 -14.50
CA THR A 759 -13.64 -6.07 -15.54
C THR A 759 -12.94 -7.40 -15.78
N GLN A 760 -11.68 -7.52 -15.39
CA GLN A 760 -10.89 -8.75 -15.51
C GLN A 760 -10.95 -9.61 -14.25
N GLY A 761 -11.00 -9.00 -13.06
CA GLY A 761 -11.10 -9.67 -11.78
C GLY A 761 -12.47 -9.42 -11.14
N MET A 762 -13.28 -10.46 -10.96
CA MET A 762 -14.53 -10.36 -10.20
C MET A 762 -14.37 -10.93 -8.78
N ASP A 763 -13.16 -10.91 -8.26
CA ASP A 763 -12.88 -11.35 -6.91
C ASP A 763 -13.26 -10.28 -5.86
N SER A 764 -13.25 -10.69 -4.61
CA SER A 764 -13.59 -9.80 -3.50
C SER A 764 -12.62 -8.61 -3.35
N GLU A 765 -11.42 -8.74 -3.86
CA GLU A 765 -10.35 -7.76 -3.75
C GLU A 765 -10.55 -6.62 -4.75
N SER A 766 -10.79 -6.94 -6.03
CA SER A 766 -11.12 -5.95 -7.07
C SER A 766 -12.32 -5.08 -6.70
N LEU A 767 -13.34 -5.68 -6.04
CA LEU A 767 -14.50 -4.94 -5.55
C LEU A 767 -14.17 -4.03 -4.34
N SER A 768 -13.18 -4.39 -3.54
CA SER A 768 -12.68 -3.55 -2.44
C SER A 768 -11.96 -2.32 -2.97
N GLU A 769 -11.11 -2.49 -3.98
CA GLU A 769 -10.41 -1.39 -4.65
C GLU A 769 -11.39 -0.42 -5.31
N ALA A 770 -12.41 -0.92 -6.03
CA ALA A 770 -13.46 -0.09 -6.61
C ALA A 770 -14.20 0.73 -5.53
N THR A 771 -14.48 0.11 -4.40
CA THR A 771 -15.11 0.78 -3.26
C THR A 771 -14.23 1.92 -2.73
N ARG A 772 -12.92 1.70 -2.62
CA ARG A 772 -11.97 2.74 -2.19
C ARG A 772 -11.91 3.89 -3.18
N VAL A 773 -11.83 3.61 -4.49
CA VAL A 773 -11.84 4.65 -5.54
C VAL A 773 -13.12 5.48 -5.46
N MET A 774 -14.29 4.85 -5.41
CA MET A 774 -15.56 5.56 -5.31
C MET A 774 -15.65 6.42 -4.04
N SER A 775 -15.14 5.92 -2.91
CA SER A 775 -15.08 6.68 -1.67
C SER A 775 -14.19 7.92 -1.78
N LEU A 776 -13.03 7.82 -2.45
CA LEU A 776 -12.13 8.95 -2.67
C LEU A 776 -12.74 9.99 -3.62
N LEU A 777 -13.45 9.55 -4.68
CA LEU A 777 -14.16 10.45 -5.57
C LEU A 777 -15.19 11.30 -4.83
N LEU A 778 -15.95 10.69 -3.91
CA LEU A 778 -16.91 11.37 -3.06
C LEU A 778 -16.23 12.25 -2.02
N GLN A 779 -15.27 11.71 -1.29
CA GLN A 779 -14.57 12.40 -0.20
C GLN A 779 -13.91 13.70 -0.68
N HIS A 780 -13.25 13.65 -1.84
CA HIS A 780 -12.53 14.80 -2.39
C HIS A 780 -13.33 15.59 -3.40
N GLY A 781 -14.56 15.18 -3.69
CA GLY A 781 -15.43 15.85 -4.63
C GLY A 781 -14.86 15.93 -6.05
N LEU A 782 -14.08 14.93 -6.49
CA LEU A 782 -13.40 14.95 -7.78
C LEU A 782 -14.40 14.86 -8.93
N ARG A 783 -14.11 15.60 -10.02
CA ARG A 783 -14.90 15.51 -11.26
C ARG A 783 -14.30 14.47 -12.18
N ILE A 784 -15.16 13.78 -12.94
CA ILE A 784 -14.78 12.80 -13.96
C ILE A 784 -15.46 13.13 -15.29
N TYR A 785 -14.91 12.56 -16.34
CA TYR A 785 -15.37 12.78 -17.71
C TYR A 785 -15.63 11.41 -18.37
N HIS A 786 -15.47 11.30 -19.70
CA HIS A 786 -15.89 10.13 -20.45
C HIS A 786 -15.39 8.78 -19.94
N GLY A 787 -14.08 8.66 -19.68
CA GLY A 787 -13.50 7.40 -19.23
C GLY A 787 -13.92 6.98 -17.81
N GLY A 788 -13.97 7.95 -16.91
CA GLY A 788 -14.40 7.74 -15.53
C GLY A 788 -15.85 7.31 -15.41
N TRP A 789 -16.73 7.84 -16.26
CA TRP A 789 -18.14 7.48 -16.23
C TRP A 789 -18.41 6.00 -16.55
N LEU A 790 -17.62 5.38 -17.44
CA LEU A 790 -17.75 3.94 -17.68
C LEU A 790 -17.44 3.13 -16.42
N MET A 791 -16.44 3.55 -15.63
CA MET A 791 -16.14 2.92 -14.34
C MET A 791 -17.32 3.07 -13.37
N VAL A 792 -17.91 4.28 -13.26
CA VAL A 792 -19.08 4.51 -12.41
C VAL A 792 -20.28 3.67 -12.86
N ALA A 793 -20.50 3.51 -14.16
CA ALA A 793 -21.53 2.61 -14.70
C ALA A 793 -21.35 1.17 -14.22
N THR A 794 -20.11 0.65 -14.24
CA THR A 794 -19.83 -0.69 -13.73
C THR A 794 -20.02 -0.80 -12.21
N CYS A 795 -19.68 0.25 -11.46
CA CYS A 795 -19.89 0.30 -10.01
C CYS A 795 -21.37 0.34 -9.64
N LEU A 796 -22.19 1.11 -10.39
CA LEU A 796 -23.63 1.13 -10.19
C LEU A 796 -24.29 -0.21 -10.47
N LEU A 797 -23.72 -1.00 -11.35
CA LEU A 797 -24.22 -2.33 -11.74
C LEU A 797 -23.49 -3.48 -10.99
N ALA A 798 -22.63 -3.17 -10.02
CA ALA A 798 -21.84 -4.14 -9.29
C ALA A 798 -22.70 -5.11 -8.47
N GLU A 799 -22.14 -6.27 -8.14
CA GLU A 799 -22.81 -7.27 -7.32
C GLU A 799 -23.02 -6.80 -5.88
N ARG A 800 -22.04 -6.11 -5.31
CA ARG A 800 -22.08 -5.61 -3.92
C ARG A 800 -22.89 -4.33 -3.82
N LYS A 801 -23.91 -4.35 -2.96
CA LYS A 801 -24.77 -3.18 -2.70
C LYS A 801 -24.00 -1.95 -2.22
N PRO A 802 -23.04 -2.03 -1.27
CA PRO A 802 -22.31 -0.84 -0.82
C PRO A 802 -21.59 -0.09 -1.97
N LEU A 803 -21.08 -0.80 -2.97
CA LEU A 803 -20.46 -0.17 -4.12
C LEU A 803 -21.50 0.51 -5.04
N ARG A 804 -22.70 -0.10 -5.20
CA ARG A 804 -23.80 0.53 -5.92
C ARG A 804 -24.30 1.80 -5.21
N ASP A 805 -24.35 1.77 -3.86
CA ASP A 805 -24.77 2.91 -3.05
C ASP A 805 -23.78 4.09 -3.23
N LEU A 806 -22.46 3.85 -3.18
CA LEU A 806 -21.45 4.89 -3.45
C LEU A 806 -21.53 5.44 -4.88
N ALA A 807 -21.76 4.58 -5.87
CA ALA A 807 -21.94 5.02 -7.25
C ALA A 807 -23.20 5.88 -7.41
N THR A 808 -24.29 5.50 -6.74
CA THR A 808 -25.54 6.27 -6.68
C THR A 808 -25.30 7.65 -6.09
N GLU A 809 -24.64 7.72 -4.94
CA GLU A 809 -24.31 8.98 -4.26
C GLU A 809 -23.46 9.90 -5.14
N TYR A 810 -22.46 9.34 -5.83
CA TYR A 810 -21.63 10.11 -6.74
C TYR A 810 -22.42 10.65 -7.95
N ILE A 811 -23.33 9.86 -8.53
CA ILE A 811 -24.21 10.31 -9.62
C ILE A 811 -25.11 11.45 -9.15
N LEU A 812 -25.70 11.34 -7.97
CA LEU A 812 -26.54 12.39 -7.40
C LEU A 812 -25.74 13.67 -7.17
N LEU A 813 -24.52 13.58 -6.66
CA LEU A 813 -23.60 14.70 -6.49
C LEU A 813 -23.27 15.38 -7.82
N ALA A 814 -22.99 14.61 -8.87
CA ALA A 814 -22.70 15.14 -10.21
C ALA A 814 -23.92 15.86 -10.82
N LEU A 815 -25.13 15.30 -10.67
CA LEU A 815 -26.37 15.93 -11.10
C LEU A 815 -26.65 17.25 -10.34
N GLN A 816 -26.37 17.30 -9.04
CA GLN A 816 -26.47 18.55 -8.26
C GLN A 816 -25.52 19.62 -8.78
N ARG A 817 -24.30 19.26 -9.18
CA ARG A 817 -23.32 20.14 -9.81
C ARG A 817 -23.69 20.59 -11.21
N GLY A 818 -24.78 20.07 -11.78
CA GLY A 818 -25.23 20.38 -13.15
C GLY A 818 -24.38 19.72 -14.23
N GLU A 819 -23.68 18.62 -13.92
CA GLU A 819 -22.88 17.89 -14.89
C GLU A 819 -23.76 17.14 -15.90
N THR A 820 -23.35 17.12 -17.17
CA THR A 820 -24.04 16.38 -18.23
C THR A 820 -23.65 14.92 -18.22
N LEU A 821 -24.59 14.00 -17.95
CA LEU A 821 -24.32 12.57 -17.77
C LEU A 821 -24.79 11.72 -18.95
N THR A 822 -24.85 12.27 -20.16
CA THR A 822 -25.30 11.56 -21.37
C THR A 822 -24.47 10.30 -21.62
N TYR A 823 -23.14 10.42 -21.57
CA TYR A 823 -22.24 9.27 -21.75
C TYR A 823 -22.47 8.17 -20.70
N LEU A 824 -22.68 8.54 -19.45
CA LEU A 824 -23.02 7.59 -18.38
C LEU A 824 -24.34 6.88 -18.65
N ALA A 825 -25.37 7.61 -19.08
CA ALA A 825 -26.67 7.03 -19.42
C ALA A 825 -26.56 6.01 -20.56
N GLU A 826 -25.84 6.35 -21.63
CA GLU A 826 -25.53 5.47 -22.75
C GLU A 826 -24.73 4.24 -22.29
N ALA A 827 -23.71 4.41 -21.44
CA ALA A 827 -22.91 3.31 -20.93
C ALA A 827 -23.77 2.34 -20.11
N ILE A 828 -24.58 2.82 -19.17
CA ILE A 828 -25.47 1.97 -18.36
C ILE A 828 -26.47 1.25 -19.29
N GLY A 829 -27.11 1.95 -20.21
CA GLY A 829 -28.05 1.38 -21.16
C GLY A 829 -27.42 0.26 -22.00
N THR A 830 -26.20 0.49 -22.50
CA THR A 830 -25.44 -0.51 -23.27
C THR A 830 -25.08 -1.73 -22.43
N LEU A 831 -24.58 -1.54 -21.22
CA LEU A 831 -24.22 -2.62 -20.32
C LEU A 831 -25.43 -3.50 -19.95
N LEU A 832 -26.57 -2.90 -19.69
CA LEU A 832 -27.81 -3.60 -19.38
C LEU A 832 -28.36 -4.37 -20.60
N ALA A 833 -28.35 -3.76 -21.79
CA ALA A 833 -28.83 -4.39 -23.03
C ALA A 833 -28.00 -5.63 -23.39
N HIS A 834 -26.69 -5.56 -23.20
CA HIS A 834 -25.77 -6.69 -23.44
C HIS A 834 -25.61 -7.63 -22.25
N LYS A 835 -26.50 -7.55 -21.26
CA LYS A 835 -26.54 -8.47 -20.09
C LYS A 835 -25.24 -8.51 -19.28
N TYR A 836 -24.51 -7.39 -19.22
CA TYR A 836 -23.32 -7.26 -18.37
C TYR A 836 -23.70 -7.48 -16.89
N ALA A 837 -24.85 -6.95 -16.48
CA ALA A 837 -25.40 -7.14 -15.15
C ALA A 837 -26.94 -7.33 -15.21
N PRO A 838 -27.54 -7.94 -14.17
CA PRO A 838 -28.99 -8.02 -14.05
C PRO A 838 -29.65 -6.64 -13.97
N ILE A 839 -30.72 -6.42 -14.72
CA ILE A 839 -31.52 -5.17 -14.69
C ILE A 839 -31.98 -4.84 -13.27
N ALA A 840 -32.23 -5.83 -12.43
CA ALA A 840 -32.67 -5.63 -11.04
C ALA A 840 -31.71 -4.70 -10.23
N ARG A 841 -30.43 -4.68 -10.56
CA ARG A 841 -29.45 -3.80 -9.89
C ARG A 841 -29.66 -2.33 -10.24
N PHE A 842 -30.04 -2.02 -11.47
CA PHE A 842 -30.38 -0.65 -11.88
C PHE A 842 -31.77 -0.23 -11.41
N VAL A 843 -32.69 -1.17 -11.23
CA VAL A 843 -34.01 -0.89 -10.67
C VAL A 843 -33.92 -0.25 -9.28
N GLU A 844 -32.89 -0.59 -8.48
CA GLU A 844 -32.66 0.05 -7.19
C GLU A 844 -32.44 1.57 -7.35
N PHE A 845 -31.78 2.01 -8.42
CA PHE A 845 -31.60 3.43 -8.74
C PHE A 845 -32.90 4.07 -9.30
N LEU A 846 -33.69 3.33 -10.06
CA LEU A 846 -35.01 3.82 -10.56
C LEU A 846 -36.02 4.01 -9.44
N ASP A 847 -36.00 3.14 -8.45
CA ASP A 847 -36.93 3.13 -7.31
C ASP A 847 -36.52 4.18 -6.23
N LEU A 848 -35.50 5.03 -6.47
CA LEU A 848 -35.12 6.09 -5.53
C LEU A 848 -36.28 7.05 -5.30
N PRO A 849 -36.62 7.39 -4.05
CA PRO A 849 -37.73 8.31 -3.72
C PRO A 849 -37.30 9.78 -3.97
N THR A 850 -37.13 10.13 -5.22
CA THR A 850 -36.70 11.50 -5.60
C THR A 850 -37.78 12.28 -6.36
N ARG A 851 -37.87 13.58 -6.08
CA ARG A 851 -38.65 14.56 -6.86
C ARG A 851 -37.76 15.41 -7.76
N ASP A 852 -36.43 15.27 -7.69
CA ASP A 852 -35.51 16.06 -8.47
C ASP A 852 -35.68 15.76 -9.98
N PRO A 853 -36.01 16.79 -10.78
CA PRO A 853 -36.22 16.63 -12.21
C PRO A 853 -34.96 16.19 -12.96
N LYS A 854 -33.76 16.56 -12.47
CA LYS A 854 -32.48 16.14 -13.06
C LYS A 854 -32.27 14.63 -12.92
N VAL A 855 -32.59 14.07 -11.75
CA VAL A 855 -32.49 12.62 -11.51
C VAL A 855 -33.49 11.88 -12.39
N LYS A 856 -34.74 12.36 -12.51
CA LYS A 856 -35.73 11.73 -13.37
C LYS A 856 -35.34 11.81 -14.85
N ALA A 857 -34.80 12.93 -15.30
CA ALA A 857 -34.28 13.07 -16.65
C ALA A 857 -33.14 12.10 -16.95
N PHE A 858 -32.22 11.92 -16.00
CA PHE A 858 -31.14 10.95 -16.13
C PHE A 858 -31.67 9.51 -16.16
N GLN A 859 -32.58 9.12 -15.25
CA GLN A 859 -33.24 7.82 -15.27
C GLN A 859 -33.88 7.53 -16.62
N LYS A 860 -34.61 8.50 -17.17
CA LYS A 860 -35.24 8.43 -18.49
C LYS A 860 -34.20 8.21 -19.59
N ALA A 861 -33.14 9.02 -19.62
CA ALA A 861 -32.07 8.92 -20.60
C ALA A 861 -31.41 7.52 -20.62
N VAL A 862 -31.21 6.88 -19.45
CA VAL A 862 -30.71 5.49 -19.38
C VAL A 862 -31.65 4.52 -20.04
N VAL A 863 -32.97 4.63 -19.80
CA VAL A 863 -33.97 3.76 -20.39
C VAL A 863 -34.08 3.98 -21.91
N GLU A 864 -34.03 5.22 -22.37
CA GLU A 864 -34.01 5.57 -23.80
C GLU A 864 -32.77 5.01 -24.50
N ALA A 865 -31.60 5.01 -23.87
CA ALA A 865 -30.37 4.40 -24.40
C ALA A 865 -30.46 2.85 -24.42
N TYR A 866 -31.11 2.28 -23.43
CA TYR A 866 -31.26 0.81 -23.30
C TYR A 866 -32.17 0.18 -24.34
N LEU A 867 -33.37 0.78 -24.59
CA LEU A 867 -34.44 0.14 -25.37
C LEU A 867 -34.04 -0.26 -26.79
N PRO A 868 -33.46 0.64 -27.61
CA PRO A 868 -33.09 0.30 -29.01
C PRO A 868 -32.07 -0.83 -29.10
N LEU A 869 -31.16 -0.93 -28.09
CA LEU A 869 -30.15 -1.97 -28.03
C LEU A 869 -30.72 -3.32 -27.56
N ALA A 870 -31.60 -3.27 -26.60
CA ALA A 870 -32.26 -4.48 -26.08
C ALA A 870 -33.21 -5.12 -27.10
N GLU A 871 -33.86 -4.31 -27.97
CA GLU A 871 -34.74 -4.80 -29.04
C GLU A 871 -33.98 -5.55 -30.12
N LYS A 872 -32.72 -5.24 -30.35
CA LYS A 872 -31.85 -5.94 -31.32
C LYS A 872 -31.33 -7.29 -30.77
N GLN A 873 -31.51 -7.57 -29.49
CA GLN A 873 -31.06 -8.85 -28.90
C GLN A 873 -32.05 -9.96 -29.20
N GLU A 874 -31.57 -11.13 -29.64
CA GLU A 874 -32.39 -12.33 -29.87
C GLU A 874 -33.20 -12.72 -28.63
N LYS A 875 -32.60 -12.64 -27.45
CA LYS A 875 -33.23 -12.89 -26.17
C LYS A 875 -33.13 -11.66 -25.28
N LYS A 876 -34.25 -11.04 -24.97
CA LYS A 876 -34.29 -9.84 -24.11
C LYS A 876 -33.79 -10.14 -22.70
N PRO A 877 -33.13 -9.18 -22.03
CA PRO A 877 -32.70 -9.31 -20.64
C PRO A 877 -33.88 -9.58 -19.70
N THR A 878 -33.66 -10.33 -18.63
CA THR A 878 -34.68 -10.54 -17.58
C THR A 878 -35.09 -9.19 -16.97
N ASN A 879 -36.36 -9.00 -16.67
CA ASN A 879 -36.96 -7.73 -16.22
C ASN A 879 -36.99 -6.60 -17.26
N HIS A 880 -36.79 -6.89 -18.55
CA HIS A 880 -36.91 -5.90 -19.63
C HIS A 880 -38.25 -5.11 -19.57
N LYS A 881 -39.39 -5.81 -19.33
CA LYS A 881 -40.70 -5.18 -19.26
C LYS A 881 -40.79 -4.10 -18.17
N LYS A 882 -40.17 -4.32 -17.00
CA LYS A 882 -40.15 -3.35 -15.89
C LYS A 882 -39.40 -2.09 -16.30
N LEU A 883 -38.29 -2.23 -17.02
CA LEU A 883 -37.52 -1.07 -17.49
C LEU A 883 -38.27 -0.32 -18.61
N ALA A 884 -38.87 -1.06 -19.56
CA ALA A 884 -39.64 -0.45 -20.64
C ALA A 884 -40.88 0.32 -20.15
N SER A 885 -41.56 -0.18 -19.13
CA SER A 885 -42.74 0.49 -18.56
C SER A 885 -42.41 1.82 -17.86
N PHE A 886 -41.17 2.09 -17.51
CA PHE A 886 -40.76 3.33 -16.88
C PHE A 886 -40.97 4.58 -17.75
N LEU A 887 -40.93 4.44 -19.09
CA LEU A 887 -41.21 5.55 -20.02
C LEU A 887 -42.70 5.80 -20.23
N ILE A 888 -43.57 4.87 -19.85
CA ILE A 888 -44.99 4.94 -20.07
C ILE A 888 -45.70 5.62 -18.89
N ASN A 889 -45.10 5.50 -17.71
CA ASN A 889 -45.58 6.13 -16.47
C ASN A 889 -44.82 7.45 -16.20
#